data_d11aa9bd902cb3bf5417e3d7fc669390
#
_entry.id   d11aa9bd902cb3bf5417e3d7fc669390
#
_cell.length_a   1.000
_cell.length_b   1.000
_cell.length_c   1.000
_cell.angle_alpha   90.00
_cell.angle_beta   90.00
_cell.angle_gamma   90.00
#
_symmetry.space_group_name_H-M   'P 1'
#
loop_
_entity.id
_entity.type
_entity.pdbx_description
1 polymer ?
#
loop_
_entity_poly.entity_id
_entity_poly.type
_entity_poly.pdbx_seq_one_letter_code
_entity_poly.pdbx_strand_id
1 'polypeptide(L)'
;MKEVAFKSFFPPLEGSGEAPTFTKIILMKKKLLWILIPFYLFTCLPLHADEGMWTLYNLPTAVYNQMKGEGFALPYGALYNNNDAIKNSVVNFSGFCSGVVVSPDGLVFTNHHCGFEAIRSHSTVEHDYMLNGFVAENHEEELPNKDMFVSFMISQKDVTEEVMKLGFAALDRRHQTKLLDSLQNAYTSEVKKQDSTLHVDLDAFYEGNRYYATTYQDFTDLRLVFTVPKSMGKFGGETDNWMWPRQTCDFSVFRIYADKNNRPAAYSKDNVPYHPKHWAPVSLQGYKEGDFAMTMGYPGSTSRYLSSYGIRERRDALNAPRAQVRGVKQEVMTRHMRASEAVRIKYDSKFAQSANYWKNSIGMNKCIDSIGLIAQKQHYEDIIRHWQDSTGYLKGQLDFDKMARLYNERFEPRKAAMYFQETFLRTNELTTRAMKAVTGTTKKDKKGDYVTFADNSNTWDASLDKDVQAVLLKNYREHVDAKYLPAFYQIIDKKFGGDYQKYVNYLWETSALMKKDAKVYVTKKAIKKDAGLQYGAQLKAMREVFNRALDATRDSIDNQEQMLCAAKLRMEEDLPHYSDANFTMRLSYGQVGGFDLGGRPSGYYTTAESIVEKMKRGDNGLFDYKAEPIMQQLMSEKSFGPYQDKTTGKMQLCFLTNNDITGGNSGSPMFNGKGELIGLAFDGNWDSLSSDLNFDNRLARCIGVDIRYVLYMIDKWGHADHLIKEIGAK
;
A
#
# COMPACT_ATOMS: atom_id res chain seq x y z
N MET A 1 3.57 37.01 -15.57
CA MET A 1 4.46 38.17 -15.69
C MET A 1 5.56 38.08 -14.66
N LYS A 2 6.76 38.22 -15.15
CA LYS A 2 8.11 38.22 -14.49
C LYS A 2 8.76 36.86 -14.32
N GLU A 3 9.49 36.50 -15.39
CA GLU A 3 10.68 35.64 -15.36
C GLU A 3 11.72 36.21 -14.41
N VAL A 4 12.37 35.35 -13.64
CA VAL A 4 13.64 35.65 -12.97
C VAL A 4 14.67 34.66 -13.48
N ALA A 5 15.59 35.18 -14.27
CA ALA A 5 16.73 34.49 -14.83
C ALA A 5 17.79 34.24 -13.74
N PHE A 6 18.28 33.00 -13.61
CA PHE A 6 19.51 32.69 -12.86
C PHE A 6 20.69 32.77 -13.80
N LYS A 7 21.58 33.76 -13.53
CA LYS A 7 22.89 33.89 -14.16
C LYS A 7 23.90 32.99 -13.45
N SER A 8 24.61 32.21 -14.24
CA SER A 8 25.80 31.45 -13.88
C SER A 8 26.96 32.37 -13.50
N PHE A 9 27.66 32.04 -12.41
CA PHE A 9 28.96 32.62 -12.05
C PHE A 9 30.01 31.51 -12.11
N PHE A 10 30.90 31.57 -13.07
CA PHE A 10 32.24 31.02 -13.04
C PHE A 10 33.20 32.01 -13.69
N PRO A 11 34.29 32.41 -13.05
CA PRO A 11 35.33 33.22 -13.68
C PRO A 11 36.33 32.35 -14.46
N PRO A 12 36.95 32.89 -15.52
CA PRO A 12 37.95 32.18 -16.31
C PRO A 12 39.34 32.26 -15.66
N LEU A 13 40.09 31.15 -15.72
CA LEU A 13 41.54 31.13 -15.42
C LEU A 13 42.30 31.10 -16.73
N GLU A 14 42.96 32.21 -17.05
CA GLU A 14 44.10 32.28 -17.98
C GLU A 14 45.39 32.07 -17.19
N GLY A 15 46.35 31.38 -17.79
CA GLY A 15 47.70 31.26 -17.25
C GLY A 15 48.57 30.24 -17.98
N SER A 16 49.35 30.69 -18.95
CA SER A 16 50.35 29.98 -19.75
C SER A 16 51.50 29.45 -18.91
N GLY A 17 52.08 28.29 -19.27
CA GLY A 17 53.35 27.81 -18.73
C GLY A 17 53.72 26.40 -19.21
N GLU A 18 54.81 26.31 -19.87
CA GLU A 18 55.42 25.21 -20.63
C GLU A 18 55.54 23.88 -19.90
N ALA A 19 55.47 22.78 -20.70
CA ALA A 19 55.64 21.40 -20.29
C ALA A 19 57.14 21.01 -20.24
N PRO A 20 57.58 20.23 -19.24
CA PRO A 20 58.77 19.39 -19.36
C PRO A 20 58.43 17.90 -19.47
N THR A 21 59.22 17.31 -20.32
CA THR A 21 59.27 15.96 -20.87
C THR A 21 59.05 14.80 -19.88
N PHE A 22 58.16 13.92 -20.28
CA PHE A 22 57.99 12.53 -19.81
C PHE A 22 59.26 11.72 -20.04
N THR A 23 59.89 11.15 -19.03
CA THR A 23 60.53 9.80 -19.08
C THR A 23 61.18 9.30 -17.77
N LYS A 24 61.11 9.99 -16.62
CA LYS A 24 61.84 9.51 -15.40
C LYS A 24 61.04 9.38 -14.10
N ILE A 25 59.72 9.36 -14.13
CA ILE A 25 58.89 9.28 -12.89
C ILE A 25 58.06 7.95 -12.82
N ILE A 26 58.24 7.01 -13.72
CA ILE A 26 57.40 5.81 -13.79
C ILE A 26 57.84 4.66 -12.86
N LEU A 27 59.07 4.66 -12.30
CA LEU A 27 59.55 3.50 -11.52
C LEU A 27 59.45 3.63 -9.99
N MET A 28 59.15 4.78 -9.43
CA MET A 28 58.98 4.92 -7.97
C MET A 28 57.51 4.94 -7.50
N LYS A 29 56.53 5.13 -8.37
CA LYS A 29 55.09 5.15 -7.99
C LYS A 29 54.41 3.77 -7.98
N LYS A 30 55.02 2.73 -8.53
CA LYS A 30 54.42 1.38 -8.54
C LYS A 30 54.51 0.61 -7.21
N LYS A 31 55.38 0.96 -6.28
CA LYS A 31 55.49 0.30 -4.97
C LYS A 31 54.68 0.98 -3.87
N LEU A 32 54.26 2.23 -4.02
CA LEU A 32 53.43 2.92 -3.05
C LEU A 32 51.91 2.74 -3.35
N LEU A 33 51.55 2.40 -4.58
CA LEU A 33 50.18 2.18 -5.00
C LEU A 33 49.61 0.85 -4.48
N TRP A 34 50.45 -0.14 -4.17
CA TRP A 34 50.05 -1.43 -3.68
C TRP A 34 49.82 -1.50 -2.16
N ILE A 35 50.17 -0.45 -1.42
CA ILE A 35 50.00 -0.38 0.04
C ILE A 35 48.76 0.46 0.41
N LEU A 36 48.30 1.35 -0.48
CA LEU A 36 47.11 2.19 -0.24
C LEU A 36 45.78 1.62 -0.82
N ILE A 37 45.87 0.67 -1.75
CA ILE A 37 44.70 0.03 -2.32
C ILE A 37 43.94 -0.85 -1.31
N PRO A 38 44.58 -1.61 -0.38
CA PRO A 38 43.80 -2.35 0.62
C PRO A 38 43.16 -1.48 1.71
N PHE A 39 43.65 -0.26 1.94
CA PHE A 39 43.10 0.61 2.99
C PHE A 39 41.90 1.43 2.51
N TYR A 40 41.79 1.70 1.20
CA TYR A 40 40.62 2.39 0.62
C TYR A 40 39.48 1.43 0.24
N LEU A 41 39.78 0.14 0.10
CA LEU A 41 38.76 -0.89 -0.13
C LEU A 41 38.07 -1.38 1.16
N PHE A 42 38.57 -0.96 2.36
CA PHE A 42 37.97 -1.35 3.63
C PHE A 42 37.15 -0.22 4.30
N THR A 43 37.09 0.99 3.73
CA THR A 43 36.38 2.13 4.34
C THR A 43 35.17 2.64 3.53
N CYS A 44 34.79 1.98 2.44
CA CYS A 44 33.59 2.25 1.68
C CYS A 44 32.90 0.95 1.26
N LEU A 45 32.57 0.11 2.24
CA LEU A 45 31.37 -0.71 2.09
C LEU A 45 30.22 0.29 2.36
N PRO A 46 29.44 0.68 1.36
CA PRO A 46 28.20 1.38 1.65
C PRO A 46 27.41 0.45 2.57
N LEU A 47 26.95 0.95 3.69
CA LEU A 47 25.90 0.33 4.48
C LEU A 47 24.67 0.22 3.55
N HIS A 48 24.57 -0.89 2.88
CA HIS A 48 23.41 -1.20 2.06
C HIS A 48 22.40 -1.86 2.98
N ALA A 49 21.35 -1.16 3.32
CA ALA A 49 20.10 -1.85 3.62
C ALA A 49 19.74 -2.63 2.38
N ASP A 50 19.48 -3.91 2.53
CA ASP A 50 19.19 -4.73 1.38
C ASP A 50 17.79 -4.43 0.87
N GLU A 51 17.74 -4.07 -0.39
CA GLU A 51 16.52 -4.10 -1.17
C GLU A 51 15.93 -5.50 -1.11
N GLY A 52 14.65 -5.62 -0.83
CA GLY A 52 13.92 -6.88 -0.99
C GLY A 52 12.90 -7.18 0.10
N MET A 53 11.82 -7.79 -0.38
CA MET A 53 10.76 -8.40 0.43
C MET A 53 10.88 -9.91 0.31
N TRP A 54 11.69 -10.50 1.18
CA TRP A 54 12.16 -11.88 1.10
C TRP A 54 11.10 -12.88 1.55
N THR A 55 10.97 -13.98 0.85
CA THR A 55 10.19 -15.14 1.33
C THR A 55 10.94 -15.84 2.45
N LEU A 56 10.22 -16.21 3.52
CA LEU A 56 10.81 -16.87 4.69
C LEU A 56 11.15 -18.34 4.43
N TYR A 57 10.33 -19.00 3.62
CA TYR A 57 10.44 -20.41 3.28
C TYR A 57 11.83 -20.80 2.72
N ASN A 58 12.39 -19.95 1.87
CA ASN A 58 13.66 -20.18 1.19
C ASN A 58 14.58 -18.94 1.25
N LEU A 59 14.63 -18.29 2.41
CA LEU A 59 15.51 -17.14 2.60
C LEU A 59 16.96 -17.51 2.26
N PRO A 60 17.61 -16.83 1.31
CA PRO A 60 18.99 -17.16 0.92
C PRO A 60 19.96 -17.04 2.11
N THR A 61 20.92 -17.98 2.19
CA THR A 61 21.93 -17.98 3.25
C THR A 61 22.77 -16.70 3.27
N ALA A 62 23.05 -16.11 2.10
CA ALA A 62 23.76 -14.84 1.99
C ALA A 62 23.00 -13.72 2.69
N VAL A 63 21.67 -13.62 2.47
CA VAL A 63 20.76 -12.65 3.10
C VAL A 63 20.72 -12.84 4.62
N TYR A 64 20.55 -14.09 5.09
CA TYR A 64 20.58 -14.36 6.53
C TYR A 64 21.93 -13.98 7.17
N ASN A 65 23.06 -14.28 6.51
CA ASN A 65 24.37 -13.91 7.03
C ASN A 65 24.55 -12.39 7.10
N GLN A 66 24.01 -11.64 6.14
CA GLN A 66 24.00 -10.19 6.16
C GLN A 66 23.15 -9.66 7.32
N MET A 67 21.93 -10.17 7.51
CA MET A 67 21.10 -9.84 8.70
C MET A 67 21.87 -10.03 9.99
N LYS A 68 22.63 -11.12 10.11
CA LYS A 68 23.51 -11.36 11.27
C LYS A 68 24.62 -10.30 11.42
N GLY A 69 25.23 -9.94 10.31
CA GLY A 69 26.24 -8.86 10.27
C GLY A 69 25.69 -7.51 10.74
N GLU A 70 24.42 -7.24 10.48
CA GLU A 70 23.71 -6.02 10.87
C GLU A 70 23.12 -6.07 12.29
N GLY A 71 23.15 -7.22 12.97
CA GLY A 71 22.73 -7.32 14.37
C GLY A 71 21.59 -8.30 14.66
N PHE A 72 21.13 -9.09 13.69
CA PHE A 72 20.17 -10.16 13.97
C PHE A 72 20.83 -11.28 14.80
N ALA A 73 20.34 -11.48 16.02
CA ALA A 73 20.99 -12.35 17.00
C ALA A 73 20.46 -13.79 17.03
N LEU A 74 19.30 -14.06 16.43
CA LEU A 74 18.63 -15.35 16.53
C LEU A 74 19.11 -16.35 15.46
N PRO A 75 18.97 -17.66 15.70
CA PRO A 75 19.25 -18.68 14.68
C PRO A 75 18.22 -18.64 13.55
N TYR A 76 18.59 -19.14 12.37
CA TYR A 76 17.72 -19.17 11.17
C TYR A 76 16.34 -19.81 11.45
N GLY A 77 16.30 -20.91 12.22
CA GLY A 77 15.04 -21.58 12.54
C GLY A 77 14.05 -20.74 13.35
N ALA A 78 14.52 -19.67 14.02
CA ALA A 78 13.65 -18.75 14.75
C ALA A 78 12.77 -17.88 13.84
N LEU A 79 13.11 -17.78 12.55
CA LEU A 79 12.29 -17.03 11.60
C LEU A 79 11.09 -17.85 11.11
N TYR A 80 11.29 -19.14 10.77
CA TYR A 80 10.30 -19.94 10.04
C TYR A 80 10.09 -21.37 10.56
N ASN A 81 11.15 -22.13 10.89
CA ASN A 81 11.13 -23.59 10.90
C ASN A 81 10.79 -24.26 12.24
N ASN A 82 10.37 -23.54 13.27
CA ASN A 82 10.01 -24.14 14.56
C ASN A 82 8.65 -23.61 15.09
N ASN A 83 8.14 -24.25 16.15
CA ASN A 83 6.87 -23.86 16.78
C ASN A 83 6.92 -22.45 17.37
N ASP A 84 8.10 -22.03 17.83
CA ASP A 84 8.34 -20.71 18.44
C ASP A 84 8.86 -19.70 17.39
N ALA A 85 8.74 -20.02 16.10
CA ALA A 85 9.19 -19.10 15.04
C ALA A 85 8.39 -17.81 15.04
N ILE A 86 9.10 -16.69 14.83
CA ILE A 86 8.54 -15.33 14.80
C ILE A 86 7.35 -15.23 13.83
N LYS A 87 7.40 -15.93 12.68
CA LYS A 87 6.30 -15.96 11.71
C LYS A 87 4.95 -16.37 12.32
N ASN A 88 4.96 -17.18 13.39
CA ASN A 88 3.74 -17.67 14.02
C ASN A 88 3.03 -16.61 14.87
N SER A 89 3.67 -15.46 15.11
CA SER A 89 3.03 -14.29 15.71
C SER A 89 2.48 -13.30 14.68
N VAL A 90 2.81 -13.45 13.39
CA VAL A 90 2.45 -12.50 12.32
C VAL A 90 1.24 -13.01 11.55
N VAL A 91 0.24 -12.18 11.36
CA VAL A 91 -1.00 -12.54 10.69
C VAL A 91 -1.30 -11.64 9.48
N ASN A 92 -1.90 -12.25 8.47
CA ASN A 92 -2.63 -11.51 7.47
C ASN A 92 -3.93 -10.98 8.11
N PHE A 93 -4.11 -9.67 8.09
CA PHE A 93 -5.25 -9.02 8.70
C PHE A 93 -6.31 -8.70 7.64
N SER A 94 -7.31 -9.58 7.55
CA SER A 94 -8.50 -9.43 6.68
C SER A 94 -8.20 -9.25 5.19
N GLY A 95 -7.05 -9.72 4.68
CA GLY A 95 -6.72 -9.69 3.26
C GLY A 95 -6.29 -8.31 2.73
N PHE A 96 -5.96 -7.32 3.60
CA PHE A 96 -5.55 -5.99 3.16
C PHE A 96 -4.48 -5.32 4.05
N CYS A 97 -4.25 -5.82 5.25
CA CYS A 97 -3.24 -5.35 6.20
C CYS A 97 -2.49 -6.53 6.83
N SER A 98 -1.55 -6.21 7.70
CA SER A 98 -0.82 -7.14 8.55
C SER A 98 -1.17 -6.90 10.02
N GLY A 99 -0.85 -7.85 10.87
CA GLY A 99 -1.00 -7.72 12.31
C GLY A 99 0.00 -8.61 13.05
N VAL A 100 0.09 -8.42 14.37
CA VAL A 100 0.96 -9.22 15.23
C VAL A 100 0.25 -9.61 16.51
N VAL A 101 0.33 -10.89 16.83
CA VAL A 101 -0.15 -11.42 18.13
C VAL A 101 0.86 -11.08 19.21
N VAL A 102 0.41 -10.46 20.30
CA VAL A 102 1.28 -9.90 21.37
C VAL A 102 1.00 -10.47 22.76
N SER A 103 0.10 -11.44 22.87
CA SER A 103 -0.25 -12.05 24.16
C SER A 103 -0.55 -13.54 24.06
N PRO A 104 -0.47 -14.28 25.19
CA PRO A 104 -0.87 -15.68 25.24
C PRO A 104 -2.38 -15.91 25.02
N ASP A 105 -3.19 -14.86 25.11
CA ASP A 105 -4.65 -14.91 24.96
C ASP A 105 -5.14 -14.21 23.69
N GLY A 106 -4.29 -14.21 22.66
CA GLY A 106 -4.66 -13.88 21.28
C GLY A 106 -4.90 -12.39 20.98
N LEU A 107 -4.33 -11.46 21.79
CA LEU A 107 -4.34 -10.03 21.41
C LEU A 107 -3.54 -9.79 20.14
N VAL A 108 -4.12 -9.05 19.21
CA VAL A 108 -3.52 -8.66 17.92
C VAL A 108 -3.38 -7.16 17.86
N PHE A 109 -2.16 -6.68 17.62
CA PHE A 109 -1.93 -5.30 17.24
C PHE A 109 -1.93 -5.16 15.71
N THR A 110 -2.60 -4.12 15.23
CA THR A 110 -2.57 -3.64 13.85
C THR A 110 -2.69 -2.12 13.84
N ASN A 111 -2.71 -1.50 12.67
CA ASN A 111 -2.89 -0.05 12.61
C ASN A 111 -4.35 0.39 12.86
N HIS A 112 -4.53 1.63 13.31
CA HIS A 112 -5.85 2.27 13.44
C HIS A 112 -6.55 2.33 12.07
N HIS A 113 -5.83 2.70 11.02
CA HIS A 113 -6.44 2.77 9.68
C HIS A 113 -6.82 1.39 9.13
N CYS A 114 -6.19 0.28 9.58
CA CYS A 114 -6.61 -1.08 9.27
C CYS A 114 -7.89 -1.46 9.99
N GLY A 115 -8.08 -0.99 11.23
CA GLY A 115 -9.29 -1.18 12.04
C GLY A 115 -10.43 -0.21 11.70
N PHE A 116 -10.21 0.78 10.81
CA PHE A 116 -11.12 1.91 10.60
C PHE A 116 -12.56 1.51 10.32
N GLU A 117 -12.79 0.56 9.41
CA GLU A 117 -14.14 0.12 9.07
C GLU A 117 -14.81 -0.66 10.21
N ALA A 118 -14.05 -1.43 10.99
CA ALA A 118 -14.54 -2.10 12.19
C ALA A 118 -15.01 -1.06 13.22
N ILE A 119 -14.14 -0.10 13.55
CA ILE A 119 -14.46 0.98 14.52
C ILE A 119 -15.69 1.76 14.05
N ARG A 120 -15.74 2.14 12.77
CA ARG A 120 -16.86 2.85 12.17
C ARG A 120 -18.18 2.06 12.23
N SER A 121 -18.13 0.74 12.00
CA SER A 121 -19.33 -0.10 11.99
C SER A 121 -19.98 -0.24 13.36
N HIS A 122 -19.21 -0.07 14.44
CA HIS A 122 -19.67 -0.07 15.81
C HIS A 122 -20.03 1.33 16.34
N SER A 123 -19.64 2.39 15.61
CA SER A 123 -19.96 3.76 16.03
C SER A 123 -21.43 4.12 15.76
N THR A 124 -22.07 4.70 16.76
CA THR A 124 -23.43 5.26 16.69
C THR A 124 -23.40 6.73 17.09
N VAL A 125 -24.56 7.40 17.06
CA VAL A 125 -24.67 8.79 17.54
C VAL A 125 -24.43 8.89 19.04
N GLU A 126 -24.85 7.86 19.79
CA GLU A 126 -24.71 7.77 21.26
C GLU A 126 -23.30 7.29 21.66
N HIS A 127 -22.67 6.47 20.82
CA HIS A 127 -21.35 5.86 21.06
C HIS A 127 -20.47 6.01 19.83
N ASP A 128 -19.90 7.20 19.65
CA ASP A 128 -18.99 7.46 18.52
C ASP A 128 -17.56 7.01 18.87
N TYR A 129 -17.27 5.71 18.64
CA TYR A 129 -15.96 5.13 18.88
C TYR A 129 -14.87 5.66 17.92
N MET A 130 -15.28 6.19 16.76
CA MET A 130 -14.33 6.89 15.87
C MET A 130 -13.82 8.18 16.48
N LEU A 131 -14.74 8.97 17.06
CA LEU A 131 -14.40 10.25 17.66
C LEU A 131 -13.75 10.08 19.04
N ASN A 132 -14.32 9.20 19.87
CA ASN A 132 -14.01 9.10 21.29
C ASN A 132 -13.02 7.98 21.64
N GLY A 133 -12.69 7.10 20.70
CA GLY A 133 -11.96 5.85 20.99
C GLY A 133 -12.86 4.81 21.66
N PHE A 134 -12.27 3.64 21.93
CA PHE A 134 -12.95 2.51 22.57
C PHE A 134 -11.99 1.72 23.45
N VAL A 135 -12.46 1.28 24.61
CA VAL A 135 -11.76 0.37 25.53
C VAL A 135 -12.78 -0.67 26.01
N ALA A 136 -12.48 -1.95 25.83
CA ALA A 136 -13.22 -3.03 26.44
C ALA A 136 -12.62 -3.32 27.83
N GLU A 137 -13.42 -3.22 28.88
CA GLU A 137 -12.98 -3.49 30.27
C GLU A 137 -12.86 -4.97 30.58
N ASN A 138 -13.51 -5.82 29.77
CA ASN A 138 -13.53 -7.27 29.91
C ASN A 138 -13.89 -7.93 28.57
N HIS A 139 -13.76 -9.26 28.47
CA HIS A 139 -14.02 -10.03 27.26
C HIS A 139 -15.48 -9.93 26.74
N GLU A 140 -16.44 -9.64 27.61
CA GLU A 140 -17.85 -9.55 27.23
C GLU A 140 -18.15 -8.26 26.48
N GLU A 141 -17.35 -7.23 26.69
CA GLU A 141 -17.46 -5.91 26.03
C GLU A 141 -16.72 -5.86 24.68
N GLU A 142 -15.86 -6.85 24.40
CA GLU A 142 -15.14 -6.91 23.12
C GLU A 142 -16.08 -7.07 21.93
N LEU A 143 -15.97 -6.19 20.93
CA LEU A 143 -16.96 -6.03 19.85
C LEU A 143 -16.67 -6.96 18.66
N PRO A 144 -17.56 -7.90 18.31
CA PRO A 144 -17.35 -8.85 17.23
C PRO A 144 -17.46 -8.22 15.84
N ASN A 145 -16.57 -8.58 14.92
CA ASN A 145 -16.51 -8.05 13.56
C ASN A 145 -16.84 -9.13 12.53
N LYS A 146 -18.04 -9.08 11.98
CA LYS A 146 -18.66 -10.13 11.19
C LYS A 146 -17.88 -10.54 9.92
N ASP A 147 -17.25 -9.59 9.24
CA ASP A 147 -16.62 -9.82 7.93
C ASP A 147 -15.10 -9.69 8.01
N MET A 148 -14.52 -9.80 9.22
CA MET A 148 -13.09 -9.74 9.46
C MET A 148 -12.54 -11.11 9.89
N PHE A 149 -11.28 -11.32 9.56
CA PHE A 149 -10.56 -12.55 9.92
C PHE A 149 -9.07 -12.26 10.06
N VAL A 150 -8.36 -13.19 10.64
CA VAL A 150 -6.90 -13.26 10.55
C VAL A 150 -6.47 -14.61 10.02
N SER A 151 -5.42 -14.61 9.17
CA SER A 151 -4.84 -15.84 8.62
C SER A 151 -3.42 -16.02 9.12
N PHE A 152 -3.14 -17.21 9.65
CA PHE A 152 -1.77 -17.63 9.98
C PHE A 152 -1.19 -18.43 8.82
N MET A 153 0.01 -18.08 8.37
CA MET A 153 0.76 -18.89 7.43
C MET A 153 1.33 -20.11 8.15
N ILE A 154 0.86 -21.30 7.77
CA ILE A 154 1.33 -22.56 8.35
C ILE A 154 2.61 -23.04 7.66
N SER A 155 2.59 -23.14 6.33
CA SER A 155 3.74 -23.57 5.53
C SER A 155 3.67 -23.01 4.11
N GLN A 156 4.81 -23.01 3.43
CA GLN A 156 4.91 -22.66 2.01
C GLN A 156 5.80 -23.70 1.30
N LYS A 157 5.47 -24.01 0.04
CA LYS A 157 6.19 -24.99 -0.79
C LYS A 157 6.31 -24.47 -2.22
N ASP A 158 7.47 -24.63 -2.84
CA ASP A 158 7.65 -24.44 -4.28
C ASP A 158 7.00 -25.63 -5.04
N VAL A 159 6.06 -25.32 -5.92
CA VAL A 159 5.31 -26.27 -6.74
C VAL A 159 5.51 -26.01 -8.24
N THR A 160 6.50 -25.21 -8.60
CA THR A 160 6.78 -24.79 -9.97
C THR A 160 6.92 -25.97 -10.91
N GLU A 161 7.70 -27.00 -10.53
CA GLU A 161 7.85 -28.19 -11.36
C GLU A 161 6.54 -28.95 -11.55
N GLU A 162 5.72 -29.04 -10.51
CA GLU A 162 4.42 -29.70 -10.55
C GLU A 162 3.48 -29.01 -11.55
N VAL A 163 3.44 -27.67 -11.50
CA VAL A 163 2.68 -26.81 -12.43
C VAL A 163 3.20 -27.00 -13.87
N MET A 164 4.51 -26.92 -14.09
CA MET A 164 5.11 -27.00 -15.43
C MET A 164 4.94 -28.38 -16.07
N LYS A 165 5.03 -29.48 -15.31
CA LYS A 165 4.79 -30.86 -15.79
C LYS A 165 3.38 -31.07 -16.36
N LEU A 166 2.42 -30.23 -16.02
CA LEU A 166 1.05 -30.28 -16.56
C LEU A 166 0.89 -29.53 -17.90
N GLY A 167 1.99 -29.15 -18.54
CA GLY A 167 1.99 -28.47 -19.83
C GLY A 167 1.55 -27.00 -19.73
N PHE A 168 1.66 -26.39 -18.55
CA PHE A 168 1.21 -25.02 -18.25
C PHE A 168 1.68 -23.98 -19.27
N ALA A 169 2.94 -24.04 -19.68
CA ALA A 169 3.53 -23.07 -20.61
C ALA A 169 2.90 -23.09 -22.02
N ALA A 170 2.26 -24.20 -22.41
CA ALA A 170 1.59 -24.32 -23.71
C ALA A 170 0.12 -23.85 -23.69
N LEU A 171 -0.43 -23.52 -22.53
CA LEU A 171 -1.81 -23.09 -22.35
C LEU A 171 -1.96 -21.58 -22.57
N ASP A 172 -3.10 -21.16 -23.10
CA ASP A 172 -3.50 -19.76 -23.05
C ASP A 172 -3.82 -19.32 -21.61
N ARG A 173 -3.86 -18.01 -21.35
CA ARG A 173 -4.04 -17.42 -20.03
C ARG A 173 -5.30 -17.94 -19.30
N ARG A 174 -6.40 -18.12 -20.02
CA ARG A 174 -7.65 -18.61 -19.43
C ARG A 174 -7.52 -20.05 -18.95
N HIS A 175 -6.86 -20.90 -19.73
CA HIS A 175 -6.60 -22.29 -19.35
C HIS A 175 -5.54 -22.38 -18.25
N GLN A 176 -4.52 -21.51 -18.26
CA GLN A 176 -3.57 -21.38 -17.17
C GLN A 176 -4.27 -21.07 -15.84
N THR A 177 -5.14 -20.03 -15.79
CA THR A 177 -5.91 -19.70 -14.60
C THR A 177 -6.74 -20.87 -14.09
N LYS A 178 -7.47 -21.56 -14.99
CA LYS A 178 -8.29 -22.72 -14.61
C LYS A 178 -7.45 -23.88 -14.06
N LEU A 179 -6.25 -24.09 -14.60
CA LEU A 179 -5.34 -25.12 -14.10
C LEU A 179 -4.84 -24.77 -12.70
N LEU A 180 -4.43 -23.52 -12.46
CA LEU A 180 -4.01 -23.05 -11.13
C LEU A 180 -5.15 -23.16 -10.12
N ASP A 181 -6.36 -22.72 -10.46
CA ASP A 181 -7.56 -22.88 -9.60
C ASP A 181 -7.84 -24.36 -9.26
N SER A 182 -7.70 -25.25 -10.24
CA SER A 182 -7.89 -26.69 -10.04
C SER A 182 -6.82 -27.29 -9.10
N LEU A 183 -5.56 -26.90 -9.28
CA LEU A 183 -4.47 -27.32 -8.40
C LEU A 183 -4.62 -26.78 -6.98
N GLN A 184 -4.97 -25.51 -6.82
CA GLN A 184 -5.25 -24.89 -5.52
C GLN A 184 -6.35 -25.67 -4.77
N ASN A 185 -7.46 -26.00 -5.48
CA ASN A 185 -8.54 -26.79 -4.92
C ASN A 185 -8.09 -28.22 -4.54
N ALA A 186 -7.24 -28.84 -5.35
CA ALA A 186 -6.67 -30.16 -5.04
C ALA A 186 -5.79 -30.13 -3.79
N TYR A 187 -4.85 -29.18 -3.69
CA TYR A 187 -4.02 -28.97 -2.52
C TYR A 187 -4.84 -28.65 -1.27
N THR A 188 -5.85 -27.79 -1.39
CA THR A 188 -6.78 -27.48 -0.29
C THR A 188 -7.52 -28.73 0.18
N SER A 189 -7.99 -29.57 -0.76
CA SER A 189 -8.67 -30.82 -0.43
C SER A 189 -7.75 -31.81 0.31
N GLU A 190 -6.48 -31.82 -0.03
CA GLU A 190 -5.50 -32.68 0.64
C GLU A 190 -5.19 -32.23 2.07
N VAL A 191 -4.91 -30.94 2.29
CA VAL A 191 -4.62 -30.43 3.65
C VAL A 191 -5.84 -30.53 4.56
N LYS A 192 -7.07 -30.41 4.01
CA LYS A 192 -8.32 -30.58 4.76
C LYS A 192 -8.55 -31.99 5.29
N LYS A 193 -7.91 -33.02 4.72
CA LYS A 193 -7.95 -34.39 5.29
C LYS A 193 -7.21 -34.46 6.63
N GLN A 194 -6.19 -33.62 6.82
CA GLN A 194 -5.41 -33.55 8.05
C GLN A 194 -6.07 -32.61 9.07
N ASP A 195 -6.46 -31.41 8.62
CA ASP A 195 -7.20 -30.43 9.40
C ASP A 195 -8.17 -29.66 8.50
N SER A 196 -9.47 -29.80 8.80
CA SER A 196 -10.56 -29.18 8.01
C SER A 196 -10.57 -27.66 8.00
N THR A 197 -9.80 -27.01 8.88
CA THR A 197 -9.67 -25.56 9.00
C THR A 197 -8.59 -24.96 8.09
N LEU A 198 -7.79 -25.81 7.43
CA LEU A 198 -6.73 -25.38 6.54
C LEU A 198 -7.22 -25.14 5.12
N HIS A 199 -6.60 -24.19 4.42
CA HIS A 199 -6.71 -24.00 2.98
C HIS A 199 -5.35 -23.68 2.37
N VAL A 200 -5.26 -23.79 1.05
CA VAL A 200 -4.04 -23.48 0.30
C VAL A 200 -4.35 -22.41 -0.73
N ASP A 201 -3.49 -21.39 -0.78
CA ASP A 201 -3.42 -20.45 -1.88
C ASP A 201 -2.22 -20.78 -2.79
N LEU A 202 -2.41 -20.65 -4.09
CA LEU A 202 -1.40 -20.93 -5.11
C LEU A 202 -1.05 -19.64 -5.83
N ASP A 203 0.12 -19.08 -5.50
CA ASP A 203 0.55 -17.77 -5.95
C ASP A 203 1.68 -17.83 -6.97
N ALA A 204 1.60 -16.92 -7.96
CA ALA A 204 2.67 -16.69 -8.90
C ALA A 204 3.75 -15.78 -8.28
N PHE A 205 5.00 -16.15 -8.50
CA PHE A 205 6.19 -15.42 -8.09
C PHE A 205 7.07 -15.15 -9.31
N TYR A 206 7.90 -14.09 -9.24
CA TYR A 206 8.83 -13.73 -10.32
C TYR A 206 8.13 -13.60 -11.68
N GLU A 207 7.07 -12.79 -11.75
CA GLU A 207 6.25 -12.59 -12.96
C GLU A 207 5.66 -13.90 -13.55
N GLY A 208 5.37 -14.89 -12.69
CA GLY A 208 4.86 -16.21 -13.12
C GLY A 208 5.93 -17.20 -13.59
N ASN A 209 7.21 -16.93 -13.30
CA ASN A 209 8.27 -17.89 -13.53
C ASN A 209 8.41 -18.96 -12.44
N ARG A 210 7.76 -18.73 -11.28
CA ARG A 210 7.63 -19.70 -10.18
C ARG A 210 6.25 -19.68 -9.58
N TYR A 211 5.87 -20.78 -8.91
CA TYR A 211 4.59 -20.97 -8.26
C TYR A 211 4.79 -21.56 -6.87
N TYR A 212 4.22 -20.91 -5.86
CA TYR A 212 4.29 -21.39 -4.48
C TYR A 212 2.91 -21.66 -3.93
N ALA A 213 2.76 -22.83 -3.29
CA ALA A 213 1.57 -23.19 -2.55
C ALA A 213 1.76 -22.83 -1.08
N THR A 214 0.93 -21.95 -0.56
CA THR A 214 0.97 -21.50 0.83
C THR A 214 -0.24 -22.01 1.58
N THR A 215 -0.01 -22.74 2.67
CA THR A 215 -1.08 -23.24 3.54
C THR A 215 -1.38 -22.21 4.62
N TYR A 216 -2.66 -21.90 4.79
CA TYR A 216 -3.18 -20.95 5.78
C TYR A 216 -4.19 -21.59 6.72
N GLN A 217 -4.34 -20.97 7.89
CA GLN A 217 -5.42 -21.24 8.85
C GLN A 217 -6.08 -19.92 9.22
N ASP A 218 -7.40 -19.81 8.98
CA ASP A 218 -8.19 -18.61 9.21
C ASP A 218 -8.99 -18.66 10.50
N PHE A 219 -8.96 -17.56 11.25
CA PHE A 219 -9.81 -17.32 12.41
C PHE A 219 -10.78 -16.18 12.10
N THR A 220 -12.08 -16.47 12.16
CA THR A 220 -13.15 -15.55 11.74
C THR A 220 -13.93 -14.91 12.89
N ASP A 221 -13.68 -15.31 14.15
CA ASP A 221 -14.16 -14.57 15.33
C ASP A 221 -13.05 -13.63 15.81
N LEU A 222 -13.08 -12.41 15.27
CA LEU A 222 -12.14 -11.34 15.58
C LEU A 222 -12.90 -10.19 16.22
N ARG A 223 -12.50 -9.78 17.44
CA ARG A 223 -13.21 -8.74 18.19
C ARG A 223 -12.33 -7.53 18.45
N LEU A 224 -12.92 -6.33 18.32
CA LEU A 224 -12.26 -5.06 18.65
C LEU A 224 -12.17 -4.95 20.18
N VAL A 225 -10.97 -4.68 20.68
CA VAL A 225 -10.65 -4.57 22.11
C VAL A 225 -10.34 -3.13 22.50
N PHE A 226 -9.58 -2.43 21.66
CA PHE A 226 -9.10 -1.09 21.95
C PHE A 226 -8.85 -0.28 20.69
N THR A 227 -9.19 1.01 20.73
CA THR A 227 -8.75 1.99 19.74
C THR A 227 -8.66 3.37 20.34
N VAL A 228 -7.63 4.13 20.00
CA VAL A 228 -7.53 5.56 20.33
C VAL A 228 -8.54 6.37 19.51
N PRO A 229 -8.92 7.60 19.96
CA PRO A 229 -9.66 8.52 19.13
C PRO A 229 -8.99 8.80 17.79
N LYS A 230 -9.77 9.02 16.73
CA LYS A 230 -9.27 9.36 15.40
C LYS A 230 -8.29 10.53 15.41
N SER A 231 -8.48 11.51 16.31
CA SER A 231 -7.59 12.65 16.49
C SER A 231 -6.14 12.26 16.79
N MET A 232 -5.92 11.08 17.39
CA MET A 232 -4.60 10.50 17.65
C MET A 232 -4.25 9.40 16.64
N GLY A 233 -5.18 8.47 16.37
CA GLY A 233 -4.99 7.36 15.44
C GLY A 233 -4.78 7.80 13.99
N LYS A 234 -5.21 9.02 13.65
CA LYS A 234 -4.98 9.66 12.35
C LYS A 234 -4.47 11.10 12.51
N PHE A 235 -3.69 11.39 13.56
CA PHE A 235 -3.11 12.72 13.76
C PHE A 235 -2.25 13.15 12.57
N GLY A 236 -2.44 14.39 12.12
CA GLY A 236 -1.81 14.92 10.91
C GLY A 236 -2.61 14.67 9.62
N GLY A 237 -3.66 13.85 9.69
CA GLY A 237 -4.63 13.63 8.62
C GLY A 237 -3.99 13.40 7.24
N GLU A 238 -4.54 14.07 6.23
CA GLU A 238 -3.97 14.01 4.88
C GLU A 238 -2.77 14.95 4.68
N THR A 239 -2.57 15.94 5.55
CA THR A 239 -1.42 16.85 5.49
C THR A 239 -0.11 16.09 5.70
N ASP A 240 -0.06 15.22 6.70
CA ASP A 240 1.13 14.44 7.04
C ASP A 240 1.21 13.06 6.34
N ASN A 241 0.21 12.65 5.58
CA ASN A 241 0.21 11.38 4.86
C ASN A 241 1.38 11.32 3.86
N TRP A 242 2.20 10.26 3.91
CA TRP A 242 3.47 10.07 3.18
C TRP A 242 4.57 11.08 3.54
N MET A 243 4.44 11.76 4.69
CA MET A 243 5.39 12.80 5.08
C MET A 243 6.14 12.41 6.36
N TRP A 244 7.33 12.95 6.52
CA TRP A 244 8.09 12.94 7.76
C TRP A 244 8.42 14.38 8.15
N PRO A 245 8.38 14.77 9.45
CA PRO A 245 8.17 13.94 10.65
C PRO A 245 6.68 13.63 10.94
N ARG A 246 6.42 12.44 11.50
CA ARG A 246 5.10 11.91 11.89
C ARG A 246 4.96 11.81 13.41
N GLN A 247 3.72 11.96 13.91
CA GLN A 247 3.37 11.79 15.32
C GLN A 247 2.07 10.98 15.51
N THR A 248 1.62 10.34 14.48
CA THR A 248 0.37 9.56 14.44
C THR A 248 0.46 8.35 15.37
N CYS A 249 -0.52 8.14 16.24
CA CYS A 249 -0.65 6.95 17.08
C CYS A 249 -1.47 5.89 16.33
N ASP A 250 -0.94 5.39 15.22
CA ASP A 250 -1.67 4.54 14.28
C ASP A 250 -1.68 3.08 14.72
N PHE A 251 -2.51 2.76 15.72
CA PHE A 251 -2.74 1.39 16.17
C PHE A 251 -4.18 1.15 16.60
N SER A 252 -4.60 -0.10 16.54
CA SER A 252 -5.81 -0.66 17.14
C SER A 252 -5.54 -2.08 17.63
N VAL A 253 -6.31 -2.53 18.61
CA VAL A 253 -6.16 -3.84 19.25
C VAL A 253 -7.40 -4.67 18.99
N PHE A 254 -7.17 -5.89 18.53
CA PHE A 254 -8.20 -6.91 18.36
C PHE A 254 -7.84 -8.14 19.18
N ARG A 255 -8.80 -9.04 19.37
CA ARG A 255 -8.55 -10.36 19.95
C ARG A 255 -9.12 -11.43 19.04
N ILE A 256 -8.35 -12.48 18.85
CA ILE A 256 -8.76 -13.71 18.18
C ILE A 256 -9.52 -14.58 19.17
N TYR A 257 -10.65 -15.11 18.74
CA TYR A 257 -11.44 -16.08 19.49
C TYR A 257 -11.47 -17.44 18.77
N ALA A 258 -11.54 -18.49 19.54
CA ALA A 258 -11.56 -19.88 19.09
C ALA A 258 -12.65 -20.69 19.83
N ASP A 259 -12.96 -21.89 19.37
CA ASP A 259 -13.77 -22.81 20.14
C ASP A 259 -13.04 -23.29 21.40
N LYS A 260 -13.74 -24.04 22.27
CA LYS A 260 -13.19 -24.57 23.53
C LYS A 260 -11.99 -25.53 23.35
N ASN A 261 -11.75 -26.00 22.12
CA ASN A 261 -10.61 -26.84 21.75
C ASN A 261 -9.48 -26.04 21.09
N ASN A 262 -9.52 -24.69 21.19
CA ASN A 262 -8.57 -23.75 20.57
C ASN A 262 -8.52 -23.85 19.04
N ARG A 263 -9.64 -24.17 18.39
CA ARG A 263 -9.76 -24.31 16.92
C ARG A 263 -10.53 -23.14 16.33
N PRO A 264 -10.23 -22.75 15.08
CA PRO A 264 -11.01 -21.74 14.36
C PRO A 264 -12.50 -22.07 14.36
N ALA A 265 -13.32 -21.09 14.67
CA ALA A 265 -14.78 -21.20 14.69
C ALA A 265 -15.42 -19.88 14.21
N ALA A 266 -16.63 -20.00 13.66
CA ALA A 266 -17.46 -18.80 13.43
C ALA A 266 -17.82 -18.15 14.78
N TYR A 267 -18.18 -16.86 14.72
CA TYR A 267 -18.58 -16.11 15.93
C TYR A 267 -19.61 -16.89 16.76
N SER A 268 -19.30 -17.05 18.03
CA SER A 268 -20.21 -17.56 19.07
C SER A 268 -19.91 -16.87 20.39
N LYS A 269 -20.94 -16.69 21.23
CA LYS A 269 -20.76 -16.24 22.62
C LYS A 269 -20.00 -17.23 23.48
N ASP A 270 -19.98 -18.50 23.09
CA ASP A 270 -19.29 -19.59 23.79
C ASP A 270 -17.80 -19.71 23.41
N ASN A 271 -17.36 -18.98 22.39
CA ASN A 271 -15.96 -18.96 22.02
C ASN A 271 -15.12 -18.29 23.11
N VAL A 272 -13.89 -18.75 23.24
CA VAL A 272 -12.90 -18.27 24.22
C VAL A 272 -11.71 -17.62 23.50
N PRO A 273 -10.92 -16.77 24.19
CA PRO A 273 -9.68 -16.25 23.62
C PRO A 273 -8.80 -17.37 23.05
N TYR A 274 -8.26 -17.13 21.86
CA TYR A 274 -7.35 -18.06 21.20
C TYR A 274 -5.99 -18.07 21.91
N HIS A 275 -5.45 -19.27 22.18
CA HIS A 275 -4.11 -19.44 22.71
C HIS A 275 -3.12 -19.76 21.59
N PRO A 276 -2.34 -18.77 21.10
CA PRO A 276 -1.38 -18.96 20.02
C PRO A 276 -0.19 -19.81 20.43
N LYS A 277 0.43 -20.50 19.46
CA LYS A 277 1.69 -21.24 19.69
C LYS A 277 2.86 -20.32 20.02
N HIS A 278 2.82 -19.10 19.49
CA HIS A 278 3.84 -18.07 19.69
C HIS A 278 3.22 -16.68 19.60
N TRP A 279 3.71 -15.77 20.42
CA TRP A 279 3.37 -14.34 20.36
C TRP A 279 4.64 -13.50 20.48
N ALA A 280 4.61 -12.30 19.92
CA ALA A 280 5.75 -11.40 19.92
C ALA A 280 6.03 -10.84 21.33
N PRO A 281 7.21 -11.01 21.89
CA PRO A 281 7.59 -10.32 23.11
C PRO A 281 7.71 -8.81 22.85
N VAL A 282 7.12 -7.99 23.71
CA VAL A 282 7.09 -6.53 23.54
C VAL A 282 8.22 -5.90 24.36
N SER A 283 9.04 -5.04 23.73
CA SER A 283 10.22 -4.45 24.35
C SER A 283 10.02 -2.98 24.75
N LEU A 284 10.31 -2.65 26.00
CA LEU A 284 10.41 -1.27 26.51
C LEU A 284 11.84 -0.71 26.47
N GLN A 285 12.80 -1.44 25.88
CA GLN A 285 14.20 -1.02 25.88
C GLN A 285 14.48 0.15 24.91
N GLY A 286 13.58 0.33 23.93
CA GLY A 286 13.78 1.32 22.86
C GLY A 286 14.81 0.89 21.82
N TYR A 287 15.29 1.85 21.06
CA TYR A 287 16.24 1.68 19.95
C TYR A 287 17.10 2.94 19.80
N LYS A 288 18.21 2.81 19.11
CA LYS A 288 19.09 3.90 18.69
C LYS A 288 19.40 3.80 17.19
N GLU A 289 19.98 4.86 16.65
CA GLU A 289 20.43 4.88 15.26
C GLU A 289 21.46 3.77 14.99
N GLY A 290 21.28 3.04 13.90
CA GLY A 290 22.10 1.90 13.51
C GLY A 290 21.67 0.55 14.14
N ASP A 291 20.71 0.52 15.04
CA ASP A 291 20.19 -0.75 15.56
C ASP A 291 19.45 -1.53 14.45
N PHE A 292 19.65 -2.84 14.42
CA PHE A 292 18.95 -3.73 13.50
C PHE A 292 17.44 -3.65 13.69
N ALA A 293 16.73 -3.59 12.57
CA ALA A 293 15.28 -3.67 12.53
C ALA A 293 14.83 -4.58 11.38
N MET A 294 13.83 -5.43 11.60
CA MET A 294 13.17 -6.19 10.54
C MET A 294 11.66 -5.99 10.60
N THR A 295 11.04 -5.96 9.44
CA THR A 295 9.58 -5.92 9.28
C THR A 295 9.12 -7.21 8.66
N MET A 296 8.12 -7.86 9.27
CA MET A 296 7.53 -9.09 8.76
C MET A 296 6.03 -8.89 8.57
N GLY A 297 5.52 -9.13 7.35
CA GLY A 297 4.12 -8.88 7.07
C GLY A 297 3.71 -9.32 5.67
N TYR A 298 2.59 -8.77 5.20
CA TYR A 298 1.95 -9.14 3.94
C TYR A 298 1.92 -7.95 2.97
N PRO A 299 3.07 -7.61 2.34
CA PRO A 299 3.12 -6.54 1.33
C PRO A 299 2.23 -6.87 0.14
N GLY A 300 1.45 -5.89 -0.33
CA GLY A 300 0.39 -6.08 -1.30
C GLY A 300 0.89 -6.37 -2.70
N SER A 301 1.53 -5.40 -3.35
CA SER A 301 2.04 -5.57 -4.70
C SER A 301 3.15 -4.57 -5.04
N THR A 302 4.19 -5.07 -5.69
CA THR A 302 5.23 -4.27 -6.35
C THR A 302 5.34 -4.68 -7.82
N SER A 303 6.13 -3.96 -8.61
CA SER A 303 6.38 -4.24 -10.03
C SER A 303 7.83 -3.88 -10.38
N ARG A 304 8.78 -4.46 -9.67
CA ARG A 304 10.21 -4.14 -9.79
C ARG A 304 10.89 -4.79 -10.99
N TYR A 305 10.30 -5.87 -11.48
CA TYR A 305 10.74 -6.53 -12.72
C TYR A 305 10.23 -5.83 -13.98
N LEU A 306 9.33 -4.85 -13.84
CA LEU A 306 8.71 -4.12 -14.96
C LEU A 306 9.76 -3.45 -15.85
N SER A 307 9.55 -3.55 -17.17
CA SER A 307 10.41 -2.93 -18.19
C SER A 307 10.36 -1.39 -18.17
N SER A 308 11.31 -0.76 -18.83
CA SER A 308 11.32 0.70 -19.05
C SER A 308 10.04 1.19 -19.74
N TYR A 309 9.46 0.38 -20.62
CA TYR A 309 8.18 0.67 -21.28
C TYR A 309 7.02 0.66 -20.29
N GLY A 310 6.99 -0.34 -19.41
CA GLY A 310 5.99 -0.44 -18.34
C GLY A 310 6.10 0.69 -17.31
N ILE A 311 7.33 1.09 -16.93
CA ILE A 311 7.56 2.27 -16.07
C ILE A 311 7.05 3.55 -16.74
N ARG A 312 7.31 3.74 -18.03
CA ARG A 312 6.79 4.88 -18.78
C ARG A 312 5.26 4.88 -18.82
N GLU A 313 4.62 3.73 -19.08
CA GLU A 313 3.17 3.60 -19.04
C GLU A 313 2.62 3.92 -17.64
N ARG A 314 3.25 3.43 -16.58
CA ARG A 314 2.88 3.74 -15.19
C ARG A 314 2.92 5.24 -14.93
N ARG A 315 4.02 5.91 -15.30
CA ARG A 315 4.22 7.34 -15.10
C ARG A 315 3.22 8.19 -15.90
N ASP A 316 3.12 7.95 -17.22
CA ASP A 316 2.48 8.88 -18.17
C ASP A 316 1.02 8.51 -18.48
N ALA A 317 0.68 7.22 -18.50
CA ALA A 317 -0.67 6.76 -18.85
C ALA A 317 -1.53 6.40 -17.63
N LEU A 318 -0.93 6.18 -16.43
CA LEU A 318 -1.67 5.87 -15.22
C LEU A 318 -1.58 6.98 -14.18
N ASN A 319 -0.38 7.29 -13.70
CA ASN A 319 -0.19 8.25 -12.60
C ASN A 319 -0.52 9.68 -13.02
N ALA A 320 -0.06 10.15 -14.17
CA ALA A 320 -0.30 11.52 -14.62
C ALA A 320 -1.80 11.83 -14.79
N PRO A 321 -2.61 11.01 -15.48
CA PRO A 321 -4.06 11.19 -15.53
C PRO A 321 -4.74 11.15 -14.18
N ARG A 322 -4.36 10.20 -13.31
CA ARG A 322 -4.91 10.07 -11.96
C ARG A 322 -4.62 11.31 -11.11
N ALA A 323 -3.38 11.79 -11.13
CA ALA A 323 -2.98 12.98 -10.38
C ALA A 323 -3.77 14.21 -10.85
N GLN A 324 -3.94 14.37 -12.15
CA GLN A 324 -4.65 15.50 -12.73
C GLN A 324 -6.15 15.47 -12.39
N VAL A 325 -6.86 14.35 -12.61
CA VAL A 325 -8.29 14.24 -12.34
C VAL A 325 -8.60 14.38 -10.84
N ARG A 326 -7.79 13.72 -9.98
CA ARG A 326 -7.97 13.81 -8.53
C ARG A 326 -7.63 15.20 -8.00
N GLY A 327 -6.67 15.91 -8.58
CA GLY A 327 -6.37 17.30 -8.23
C GLY A 327 -7.59 18.20 -8.38
N VAL A 328 -8.22 18.17 -9.56
CA VAL A 328 -9.46 18.93 -9.85
C VAL A 328 -10.60 18.54 -8.87
N LYS A 329 -10.74 17.24 -8.60
CA LYS A 329 -11.73 16.73 -7.63
C LYS A 329 -11.47 17.24 -6.22
N GLN A 330 -10.21 17.20 -5.75
CA GLN A 330 -9.79 17.63 -4.41
C GLN A 330 -10.10 19.11 -4.17
N GLU A 331 -9.89 19.99 -5.15
CA GLU A 331 -10.20 21.42 -5.04
C GLU A 331 -11.67 21.64 -4.71
N VAL A 332 -12.58 20.98 -5.45
CA VAL A 332 -14.01 21.07 -5.22
C VAL A 332 -14.40 20.53 -3.84
N MET A 333 -13.90 19.32 -3.51
CA MET A 333 -14.19 18.68 -2.22
C MET A 333 -13.71 19.55 -1.05
N THR A 334 -12.48 20.06 -1.11
CA THR A 334 -11.90 20.93 -0.06
C THR A 334 -12.75 22.19 0.14
N ARG A 335 -13.19 22.85 -0.94
CA ARG A 335 -14.04 24.03 -0.85
C ARG A 335 -15.34 23.74 -0.09
N HIS A 336 -16.06 22.67 -0.42
CA HIS A 336 -17.31 22.30 0.24
C HIS A 336 -17.10 21.83 1.69
N MET A 337 -16.06 21.04 1.95
CA MET A 337 -15.73 20.51 3.28
C MET A 337 -15.33 21.64 4.26
N ARG A 338 -14.63 22.67 3.79
CA ARG A 338 -14.30 23.87 4.60
C ARG A 338 -15.53 24.73 4.87
N ALA A 339 -16.49 24.77 3.97
CA ALA A 339 -17.70 25.56 4.13
C ALA A 339 -18.74 24.91 5.06
N SER A 340 -18.68 23.57 5.28
CA SER A 340 -19.68 22.85 6.07
C SER A 340 -19.07 21.65 6.78
N GLU A 341 -19.15 21.64 8.12
CA GLU A 341 -18.74 20.52 8.95
C GLU A 341 -19.55 19.24 8.65
N ALA A 342 -20.84 19.36 8.42
CA ALA A 342 -21.71 18.24 8.06
C ALA A 342 -21.26 17.58 6.72
N VAL A 343 -20.85 18.39 5.74
CA VAL A 343 -20.30 17.89 4.48
C VAL A 343 -18.93 17.25 4.71
N ARG A 344 -18.08 17.85 5.54
CA ARG A 344 -16.77 17.31 5.91
C ARG A 344 -16.89 15.91 6.49
N ILE A 345 -17.79 15.71 7.47
CA ILE A 345 -18.01 14.39 8.10
C ILE A 345 -18.41 13.33 7.06
N LYS A 346 -19.32 13.67 6.13
CA LYS A 346 -19.78 12.75 5.06
C LYS A 346 -18.68 12.36 4.07
N TYR A 347 -17.72 13.27 3.84
CA TYR A 347 -16.71 13.10 2.78
C TYR A 347 -15.30 12.81 3.27
N ASP A 348 -15.03 12.86 4.55
CA ASP A 348 -13.69 12.69 5.13
C ASP A 348 -12.98 11.40 4.63
N SER A 349 -13.66 10.25 4.71
CA SER A 349 -13.11 8.97 4.19
C SER A 349 -12.93 8.98 2.67
N LYS A 350 -13.89 9.53 1.91
CA LYS A 350 -13.81 9.62 0.45
C LYS A 350 -12.69 10.57 0.00
N PHE A 351 -12.52 11.67 0.74
CA PHE A 351 -11.44 12.64 0.53
C PHE A 351 -10.09 12.02 0.81
N ALA A 352 -9.94 11.37 1.96
CA ALA A 352 -8.72 10.70 2.37
C ALA A 352 -8.27 9.64 1.34
N GLN A 353 -9.18 8.77 0.91
CA GLN A 353 -8.87 7.79 -0.12
C GLN A 353 -8.46 8.46 -1.45
N SER A 354 -9.15 9.52 -1.85
CA SER A 354 -8.80 10.25 -3.05
C SER A 354 -7.44 10.95 -2.93
N ALA A 355 -7.15 11.58 -1.80
CA ALA A 355 -5.90 12.29 -1.51
C ALA A 355 -4.71 11.32 -1.48
N ASN A 356 -4.88 10.14 -0.86
CA ASN A 356 -3.83 9.14 -0.77
C ASN A 356 -3.33 8.71 -2.17
N TYR A 357 -4.23 8.31 -3.06
CA TYR A 357 -3.86 7.94 -4.44
C TYR A 357 -3.34 9.13 -5.27
N TRP A 358 -3.84 10.34 -4.99
CA TRP A 358 -3.36 11.57 -5.63
C TRP A 358 -1.92 11.85 -5.27
N LYS A 359 -1.59 11.86 -3.98
CA LYS A 359 -0.23 12.03 -3.47
C LYS A 359 0.70 10.93 -3.95
N ASN A 360 0.28 9.66 -3.86
CA ASN A 360 1.04 8.53 -4.35
C ASN A 360 1.41 8.69 -5.84
N SER A 361 0.46 9.07 -6.69
CA SER A 361 0.73 9.23 -8.12
C SER A 361 1.70 10.38 -8.42
N ILE A 362 1.58 11.51 -7.71
CA ILE A 362 2.49 12.66 -7.86
C ILE A 362 3.89 12.30 -7.36
N GLY A 363 3.97 11.73 -6.15
CA GLY A 363 5.24 11.39 -5.51
C GLY A 363 5.98 10.31 -6.28
N MET A 364 5.30 9.25 -6.69
CA MET A 364 5.89 8.19 -7.51
C MET A 364 6.48 8.75 -8.80
N ASN A 365 5.75 9.61 -9.54
CA ASN A 365 6.26 10.22 -10.76
C ASN A 365 7.49 11.08 -10.49
N LYS A 366 7.45 11.91 -9.43
CA LYS A 366 8.59 12.73 -9.02
C LYS A 366 9.82 11.86 -8.68
N CYS A 367 9.62 10.76 -7.97
CA CYS A 367 10.71 9.83 -7.65
C CYS A 367 11.26 9.16 -8.92
N ILE A 368 10.40 8.65 -9.82
CA ILE A 368 10.82 8.06 -11.11
C ILE A 368 11.73 9.03 -11.88
N ASP A 369 11.34 10.31 -11.94
CA ASP A 369 12.08 11.33 -12.68
C ASP A 369 13.39 11.70 -11.94
N SER A 370 13.37 11.85 -10.61
CA SER A 370 14.53 12.27 -9.82
C SER A 370 15.68 11.26 -9.84
N ILE A 371 15.36 9.95 -9.84
CA ILE A 371 16.37 8.89 -9.92
C ILE A 371 16.68 8.47 -11.36
N GLY A 372 15.98 9.01 -12.35
CA GLY A 372 16.13 8.63 -13.76
C GLY A 372 15.79 7.16 -14.06
N LEU A 373 14.77 6.61 -13.37
CA LEU A 373 14.46 5.16 -13.37
C LEU A 373 14.27 4.58 -14.77
N ILE A 374 13.61 5.31 -15.68
CA ILE A 374 13.39 4.85 -17.07
C ILE A 374 14.73 4.61 -17.78
N ALA A 375 15.68 5.54 -17.65
CA ALA A 375 16.99 5.41 -18.27
C ALA A 375 17.83 4.27 -17.65
N GLN A 376 17.72 4.07 -16.32
CA GLN A 376 18.37 2.94 -15.65
C GLN A 376 17.82 1.60 -16.16
N LYS A 377 16.50 1.46 -16.29
CA LYS A 377 15.87 0.24 -16.84
C LYS A 377 16.25 0.02 -18.29
N GLN A 378 16.28 1.05 -19.14
CA GLN A 378 16.73 0.95 -20.53
C GLN A 378 18.17 0.46 -20.62
N HIS A 379 19.08 1.02 -19.83
CA HIS A 379 20.47 0.56 -19.79
C HIS A 379 20.57 -0.91 -19.37
N TYR A 380 19.79 -1.33 -18.39
CA TYR A 380 19.76 -2.72 -17.95
C TYR A 380 19.15 -3.66 -19.01
N GLU A 381 18.14 -3.24 -19.74
CA GLU A 381 17.56 -3.96 -20.88
C GLU A 381 18.58 -4.15 -22.01
N ASP A 382 19.44 -3.14 -22.25
CA ASP A 382 20.54 -3.25 -23.23
C ASP A 382 21.59 -4.30 -22.78
N ILE A 383 21.89 -4.37 -21.48
CA ILE A 383 22.76 -5.42 -20.93
C ILE A 383 22.15 -6.81 -21.17
N ILE A 384 20.86 -6.99 -20.87
CA ILE A 384 20.15 -8.25 -21.10
C ILE A 384 20.13 -8.60 -22.60
N ARG A 385 19.92 -7.63 -23.50
CA ARG A 385 19.94 -7.82 -24.95
C ARG A 385 21.32 -8.36 -25.43
N HIS A 386 22.41 -7.75 -24.99
CA HIS A 386 23.76 -8.20 -25.30
C HIS A 386 24.07 -9.60 -24.76
N TRP A 387 23.63 -9.86 -23.52
CA TRP A 387 23.76 -11.18 -22.90
C TRP A 387 22.94 -12.24 -23.62
N GLN A 388 21.72 -11.94 -24.05
CA GLN A 388 20.86 -12.80 -24.86
C GLN A 388 21.51 -13.13 -26.22
N ASP A 389 22.09 -12.12 -26.87
CA ASP A 389 22.80 -12.33 -28.14
C ASP A 389 24.02 -13.24 -27.99
N SER A 390 24.75 -13.15 -26.88
CA SER A 390 25.95 -13.94 -26.61
C SER A 390 25.62 -15.38 -26.19
N THR A 391 24.56 -15.62 -25.43
CA THR A 391 24.19 -16.93 -24.85
C THR A 391 23.15 -17.68 -25.68
N GLY A 392 22.35 -16.96 -26.47
CA GLY A 392 21.20 -17.51 -27.18
C GLY A 392 19.98 -17.76 -26.29
N TYR A 393 20.03 -17.43 -24.99
CA TYR A 393 18.92 -17.67 -24.06
C TYR A 393 17.70 -16.84 -24.43
N LEU A 394 16.51 -17.45 -24.54
CA LEU A 394 15.25 -16.86 -24.97
C LEU A 394 15.32 -16.13 -26.34
N LYS A 395 16.31 -16.40 -27.17
CA LYS A 395 16.47 -15.78 -28.50
C LYS A 395 15.23 -16.06 -29.36
N GLY A 396 14.62 -14.99 -29.90
CA GLY A 396 13.39 -15.07 -30.68
C GLY A 396 12.10 -15.19 -29.84
N GLN A 397 12.21 -15.29 -28.52
CA GLN A 397 11.08 -15.31 -27.57
C GLN A 397 10.96 -13.97 -26.84
N LEU A 398 12.02 -13.53 -26.13
CA LEU A 398 12.12 -12.17 -25.61
C LEU A 398 12.48 -11.23 -26.76
N ASP A 399 11.59 -10.32 -27.09
CA ASP A 399 11.73 -9.37 -28.21
C ASP A 399 11.39 -7.97 -27.73
N PHE A 400 12.43 -7.17 -27.48
CA PHE A 400 12.28 -5.78 -26.98
C PHE A 400 11.59 -4.86 -28.00
N ASP A 401 11.75 -5.10 -29.31
CA ASP A 401 11.10 -4.29 -30.34
C ASP A 401 9.61 -4.63 -30.41
N LYS A 402 9.24 -5.88 -30.24
CA LYS A 402 7.86 -6.30 -30.07
C LYS A 402 7.25 -5.68 -28.82
N MET A 403 7.96 -5.70 -27.68
CA MET A 403 7.53 -5.09 -26.43
C MET A 403 7.28 -3.59 -26.63
N ALA A 404 8.20 -2.87 -27.25
CA ALA A 404 8.04 -1.45 -27.59
C ALA A 404 6.77 -1.19 -28.42
N ARG A 405 6.53 -1.99 -29.48
CA ARG A 405 5.34 -1.86 -30.34
C ARG A 405 4.06 -2.08 -29.54
N LEU A 406 3.98 -3.11 -28.74
CA LEU A 406 2.80 -3.46 -27.92
C LEU A 406 2.45 -2.35 -26.91
N TYR A 407 3.45 -1.83 -26.21
CA TYR A 407 3.25 -0.72 -25.27
C TYR A 407 2.82 0.56 -25.99
N ASN A 408 3.41 0.87 -27.16
CA ASN A 408 3.01 2.04 -27.95
C ASN A 408 1.57 1.90 -28.48
N GLU A 409 1.16 0.71 -28.92
CA GLU A 409 -0.20 0.43 -29.41
C GLU A 409 -1.25 0.67 -28.32
N ARG A 410 -0.98 0.21 -27.08
CA ARG A 410 -1.95 0.36 -25.98
C ARG A 410 -1.87 1.68 -25.22
N PHE A 411 -0.86 2.51 -25.44
CA PHE A 411 -0.58 3.70 -24.63
C PHE A 411 -1.76 4.68 -24.58
N GLU A 412 -2.28 5.13 -25.72
CA GLU A 412 -3.41 6.06 -25.75
C GLU A 412 -4.72 5.45 -25.22
N PRO A 413 -5.11 4.21 -25.59
CA PRO A 413 -6.24 3.54 -24.93
C PRO A 413 -6.08 3.43 -23.42
N ARG A 414 -4.87 3.15 -22.92
CA ARG A 414 -4.57 3.00 -21.50
C ARG A 414 -4.72 4.30 -20.73
N LYS A 415 -4.17 5.38 -21.30
CA LYS A 415 -4.29 6.74 -20.78
C LYS A 415 -5.75 7.21 -20.73
N ALA A 416 -6.48 7.05 -21.83
CA ALA A 416 -7.90 7.40 -21.90
C ALA A 416 -8.75 6.56 -20.94
N ALA A 417 -8.45 5.26 -20.79
CA ALA A 417 -9.11 4.39 -19.82
C ALA A 417 -8.89 4.84 -18.37
N MET A 418 -7.70 5.35 -18.03
CA MET A 418 -7.42 5.90 -16.71
C MET A 418 -8.20 7.19 -16.45
N TYR A 419 -8.24 8.12 -17.43
CA TYR A 419 -9.11 9.30 -17.34
C TYR A 419 -10.57 8.89 -17.12
N PHE A 420 -11.04 7.90 -17.88
CA PHE A 420 -12.40 7.38 -17.74
C PHE A 420 -12.66 6.81 -16.35
N GLN A 421 -11.75 5.98 -15.84
CA GLN A 421 -11.86 5.36 -14.51
C GLN A 421 -11.95 6.43 -13.42
N GLU A 422 -11.04 7.40 -13.42
CA GLU A 422 -10.97 8.43 -12.38
C GLU A 422 -12.10 9.47 -12.50
N THR A 423 -12.68 9.66 -13.68
CA THR A 423 -13.81 10.57 -13.90
C THR A 423 -15.16 9.95 -13.57
N PHE A 424 -15.37 8.67 -13.93
CA PHE A 424 -16.71 8.07 -13.94
C PHE A 424 -16.90 6.94 -12.94
N LEU A 425 -15.86 6.30 -12.41
CA LEU A 425 -16.06 5.18 -11.50
C LEU A 425 -15.98 5.62 -10.04
N ARG A 426 -17.11 5.51 -9.33
CA ARG A 426 -17.24 5.82 -7.89
C ARG A 426 -16.88 7.27 -7.50
N THR A 427 -17.17 8.23 -8.37
CA THR A 427 -16.80 9.64 -8.15
C THR A 427 -17.90 10.47 -7.50
N ASN A 428 -19.17 10.15 -7.76
CA ASN A 428 -20.36 10.78 -7.21
C ASN A 428 -21.51 9.77 -7.16
N GLU A 429 -22.57 10.07 -6.40
CA GLU A 429 -23.66 9.14 -6.16
C GLU A 429 -24.44 8.80 -7.42
N LEU A 430 -24.77 9.78 -8.28
CA LEU A 430 -25.54 9.52 -9.51
C LEU A 430 -24.78 8.56 -10.43
N THR A 431 -23.49 8.81 -10.67
CA THR A 431 -22.67 7.95 -11.53
C THR A 431 -22.52 6.54 -10.95
N THR A 432 -22.36 6.42 -9.64
CA THR A 432 -22.30 5.12 -8.94
C THR A 432 -23.58 4.34 -9.12
N ARG A 433 -24.75 4.97 -8.90
CA ARG A 433 -26.06 4.33 -9.09
C ARG A 433 -26.32 3.99 -10.57
N ALA A 434 -25.95 4.88 -11.48
CA ALA A 434 -26.11 4.65 -12.93
C ALA A 434 -25.31 3.43 -13.40
N MET A 435 -24.04 3.33 -13.00
CA MET A 435 -23.21 2.17 -13.32
C MET A 435 -23.73 0.88 -12.65
N LYS A 436 -24.09 0.93 -11.37
CA LYS A 436 -24.68 -0.22 -10.67
C LYS A 436 -25.97 -0.70 -11.34
N ALA A 437 -26.81 0.22 -11.82
CA ALA A 437 -28.05 -0.15 -12.52
C ALA A 437 -27.82 -0.93 -13.82
N VAL A 438 -26.80 -0.54 -14.60
CA VAL A 438 -26.55 -1.13 -15.93
C VAL A 438 -25.56 -2.30 -15.95
N THR A 439 -24.79 -2.50 -14.87
CA THR A 439 -23.75 -3.55 -14.78
C THR A 439 -23.94 -4.51 -13.60
N GLY A 440 -24.77 -4.14 -12.61
CA GLY A 440 -24.97 -4.92 -11.40
C GLY A 440 -26.01 -6.03 -11.58
N THR A 441 -26.13 -6.88 -10.54
CA THR A 441 -27.16 -7.91 -10.48
C THR A 441 -28.55 -7.28 -10.36
N THR A 442 -29.47 -7.70 -11.20
CA THR A 442 -30.86 -7.24 -11.20
C THR A 442 -31.77 -8.25 -10.51
N LYS A 443 -32.83 -7.72 -9.90
CA LYS A 443 -34.02 -8.52 -9.53
C LYS A 443 -35.01 -8.47 -10.66
N LYS A 444 -35.96 -9.43 -10.72
CA LYS A 444 -36.97 -9.49 -11.78
C LYS A 444 -38.37 -9.58 -11.20
N ASP A 445 -39.30 -8.84 -11.82
CA ASP A 445 -40.75 -8.99 -11.57
C ASP A 445 -41.52 -8.97 -12.89
N LYS A 446 -42.89 -8.92 -12.82
CA LYS A 446 -43.77 -8.91 -13.99
C LYS A 446 -43.53 -7.74 -14.96
N LYS A 447 -42.92 -6.64 -14.48
CA LYS A 447 -42.61 -5.45 -15.30
C LYS A 447 -41.22 -5.50 -15.91
N GLY A 448 -40.37 -6.45 -15.51
CA GLY A 448 -39.00 -6.65 -16.01
C GLY A 448 -37.92 -6.59 -14.94
N ASP A 449 -36.69 -6.50 -15.41
CA ASP A 449 -35.51 -6.41 -14.52
C ASP A 449 -35.44 -5.04 -13.85
N TYR A 450 -35.08 -5.01 -12.55
CA TYR A 450 -34.96 -3.81 -11.76
C TYR A 450 -33.83 -3.90 -10.73
N VAL A 451 -33.37 -2.74 -10.29
CA VAL A 451 -32.48 -2.57 -9.13
C VAL A 451 -33.17 -1.73 -8.06
N THR A 452 -32.74 -1.91 -6.82
CA THR A 452 -33.21 -1.09 -5.69
C THR A 452 -32.04 -0.34 -5.08
N PHE A 453 -32.28 0.91 -4.70
CA PHE A 453 -31.33 1.75 -3.97
C PHE A 453 -32.00 2.16 -2.66
N ALA A 454 -31.38 1.76 -1.55
CA ALA A 454 -31.77 2.25 -0.23
C ALA A 454 -31.45 3.74 -0.09
N ASP A 455 -32.14 4.40 0.82
CA ASP A 455 -31.79 5.77 1.20
C ASP A 455 -30.44 5.77 1.93
N ASN A 456 -29.46 6.39 1.32
CA ASN A 456 -28.13 6.62 1.86
C ASN A 456 -27.76 8.12 1.84
N SER A 457 -28.76 9.01 1.87
CA SER A 457 -28.58 10.46 1.77
C SER A 457 -27.75 11.06 2.91
N ASN A 458 -27.57 10.30 4.00
CA ASN A 458 -26.65 10.66 5.08
C ASN A 458 -25.17 10.49 4.72
N THR A 459 -24.82 9.81 3.62
CA THR A 459 -23.42 9.50 3.22
C THR A 459 -22.89 10.39 2.08
N TRP A 460 -23.70 11.28 1.51
CA TRP A 460 -23.32 12.16 0.40
C TRP A 460 -24.03 13.51 0.47
N ASP A 461 -23.53 14.46 -0.31
CA ASP A 461 -24.10 15.81 -0.46
C ASP A 461 -24.34 16.14 -1.93
N ALA A 462 -25.56 16.56 -2.26
CA ALA A 462 -25.97 16.80 -3.63
C ALA A 462 -25.23 17.97 -4.29
N SER A 463 -24.93 19.02 -3.54
CA SER A 463 -24.25 20.20 -4.06
C SER A 463 -22.79 19.85 -4.42
N LEU A 464 -22.08 19.18 -3.48
CA LEU A 464 -20.71 18.74 -3.70
C LEU A 464 -20.63 17.76 -4.89
N ASP A 465 -21.47 16.73 -4.90
CA ASP A 465 -21.44 15.69 -5.93
C ASP A 465 -21.74 16.23 -7.33
N LYS A 466 -22.68 17.17 -7.45
CA LYS A 466 -23.00 17.86 -8.73
C LYS A 466 -21.82 18.69 -9.21
N ASP A 467 -21.19 19.47 -8.32
CA ASP A 467 -20.04 20.31 -8.67
C ASP A 467 -18.84 19.41 -9.10
N VAL A 468 -18.56 18.34 -8.35
CA VAL A 468 -17.52 17.35 -8.72
C VAL A 468 -17.83 16.76 -10.10
N GLN A 469 -19.07 16.31 -10.34
CA GLN A 469 -19.44 15.72 -11.62
C GLN A 469 -19.25 16.68 -12.78
N ALA A 470 -19.67 17.95 -12.62
CA ALA A 470 -19.57 18.96 -13.68
C ALA A 470 -18.10 19.28 -14.05
N VAL A 471 -17.24 19.49 -13.06
CA VAL A 471 -15.81 19.78 -13.32
C VAL A 471 -15.09 18.57 -13.90
N LEU A 472 -15.43 17.35 -13.49
CA LEU A 472 -14.82 16.14 -14.01
C LEU A 472 -15.26 15.84 -15.45
N LEU A 473 -16.53 16.10 -15.83
CA LEU A 473 -16.99 16.01 -17.20
C LEU A 473 -16.21 16.97 -18.12
N LYS A 474 -16.02 18.22 -17.69
CA LYS A 474 -15.21 19.19 -18.42
C LYS A 474 -13.77 18.71 -18.58
N ASN A 475 -13.16 18.30 -17.46
CA ASN A 475 -11.79 17.82 -17.43
C ASN A 475 -11.55 16.61 -18.35
N TYR A 476 -12.45 15.63 -18.36
CA TYR A 476 -12.36 14.47 -19.24
C TYR A 476 -12.32 14.86 -20.72
N ARG A 477 -13.22 15.78 -21.14
CA ARG A 477 -13.27 16.26 -22.52
C ARG A 477 -12.00 16.98 -22.97
N GLU A 478 -11.36 17.71 -22.06
CA GLU A 478 -10.16 18.50 -22.35
C GLU A 478 -8.90 17.63 -22.52
N HIS A 479 -8.91 16.40 -21.99
CA HIS A 479 -7.71 15.55 -21.92
C HIS A 479 -7.81 14.24 -22.70
N VAL A 480 -8.98 13.92 -23.26
CA VAL A 480 -9.21 12.64 -23.92
C VAL A 480 -9.63 12.85 -25.37
N ASP A 481 -9.06 12.04 -26.29
CA ASP A 481 -9.38 12.07 -27.72
C ASP A 481 -10.90 11.92 -27.94
N ALA A 482 -11.42 12.64 -28.91
CA ALA A 482 -12.85 12.68 -29.27
C ALA A 482 -13.47 11.28 -29.50
N LYS A 483 -12.71 10.32 -30.02
CA LYS A 483 -13.17 8.93 -30.23
C LYS A 483 -13.52 8.19 -28.93
N TYR A 484 -13.02 8.66 -27.78
CA TYR A 484 -13.30 8.10 -26.46
C TYR A 484 -14.34 8.90 -25.66
N LEU A 485 -14.98 9.92 -26.28
CA LEU A 485 -16.05 10.66 -25.62
C LEU A 485 -17.38 9.89 -25.72
N PRO A 486 -18.05 9.57 -24.59
CA PRO A 486 -19.42 9.05 -24.61
C PRO A 486 -20.39 9.99 -25.34
N ALA A 487 -21.42 9.43 -25.97
CA ALA A 487 -22.33 10.20 -26.82
C ALA A 487 -23.11 11.32 -26.10
N PHE A 488 -23.19 11.28 -24.77
CA PHE A 488 -23.84 12.36 -24.01
C PHE A 488 -23.10 13.70 -24.11
N TYR A 489 -21.83 13.76 -24.53
CA TYR A 489 -21.15 15.02 -24.80
C TYR A 489 -21.82 15.78 -25.96
N GLN A 490 -22.36 15.07 -26.95
CA GLN A 490 -23.16 15.70 -28.00
C GLN A 490 -24.48 16.26 -27.45
N ILE A 491 -25.04 15.64 -26.40
CA ILE A 491 -26.25 16.17 -25.75
C ILE A 491 -25.92 17.43 -24.97
N ILE A 492 -24.77 17.47 -24.25
CA ILE A 492 -24.27 18.64 -23.55
C ILE A 492 -24.17 19.82 -24.55
N ASP A 493 -23.52 19.60 -25.68
CA ASP A 493 -23.34 20.67 -26.71
C ASP A 493 -24.68 21.13 -27.29
N LYS A 494 -25.51 20.20 -27.76
CA LYS A 494 -26.73 20.56 -28.54
C LYS A 494 -27.87 21.07 -27.65
N LYS A 495 -28.05 20.52 -26.45
CA LYS A 495 -29.18 20.85 -25.57
C LYS A 495 -28.85 21.82 -24.45
N PHE A 496 -27.60 21.83 -24.01
CA PHE A 496 -27.15 22.62 -22.86
C PHE A 496 -26.12 23.69 -23.22
N GLY A 497 -25.80 23.86 -24.53
CA GLY A 497 -24.86 24.87 -24.98
C GLY A 497 -23.44 24.71 -24.44
N GLY A 498 -23.02 23.49 -24.14
CA GLY A 498 -21.71 23.19 -23.54
C GLY A 498 -21.65 23.37 -22.00
N ASP A 499 -22.78 23.71 -21.36
CA ASP A 499 -22.84 23.93 -19.91
C ASP A 499 -22.98 22.60 -19.17
N TYR A 500 -21.87 22.16 -18.58
CA TYR A 500 -21.79 20.89 -17.83
C TYR A 500 -22.64 20.91 -16.55
N GLN A 501 -22.72 22.04 -15.87
CA GLN A 501 -23.53 22.18 -14.64
C GLN A 501 -25.02 22.04 -14.92
N LYS A 502 -25.52 22.66 -15.99
CA LYS A 502 -26.91 22.50 -16.42
C LYS A 502 -27.23 21.06 -16.79
N TYR A 503 -26.32 20.39 -17.49
CA TYR A 503 -26.50 18.97 -17.83
C TYR A 503 -26.52 18.07 -16.59
N VAL A 504 -25.62 18.29 -15.62
CA VAL A 504 -25.59 17.53 -14.38
C VAL A 504 -26.88 17.77 -13.58
N ASN A 505 -27.33 19.02 -13.42
CA ASN A 505 -28.60 19.33 -12.75
C ASN A 505 -29.77 18.58 -13.43
N TYR A 506 -29.84 18.61 -14.76
CA TYR A 506 -30.86 17.86 -15.50
C TYR A 506 -30.79 16.34 -15.18
N LEU A 507 -29.63 15.71 -15.16
CA LEU A 507 -29.50 14.30 -14.81
C LEU A 507 -30.04 14.02 -13.40
N TRP A 508 -29.67 14.82 -12.42
CA TRP A 508 -30.04 14.65 -11.03
C TRP A 508 -31.54 14.86 -10.77
N GLU A 509 -32.14 15.81 -11.46
CA GLU A 509 -33.55 16.17 -11.29
C GLU A 509 -34.51 15.21 -12.01
N THR A 510 -34.09 14.69 -13.17
CA THR A 510 -34.98 13.89 -14.02
C THR A 510 -34.82 12.39 -13.87
N SER A 511 -33.69 11.90 -13.33
CA SER A 511 -33.46 10.46 -13.24
C SER A 511 -34.18 9.83 -12.04
N ALA A 512 -34.81 8.69 -12.29
CA ALA A 512 -35.35 7.82 -11.25
C ALA A 512 -34.30 7.28 -10.28
N LEU A 513 -33.01 7.27 -10.66
CA LEU A 513 -31.89 6.80 -9.84
C LEU A 513 -31.71 7.64 -8.56
N MET A 514 -32.08 8.92 -8.59
CA MET A 514 -31.87 9.85 -7.46
C MET A 514 -33.08 9.99 -6.54
N LYS A 515 -34.18 9.24 -6.81
CA LYS A 515 -35.33 9.20 -5.91
C LYS A 515 -35.03 8.38 -4.67
N LYS A 516 -35.63 8.80 -3.54
CA LYS A 516 -35.55 8.06 -2.28
C LYS A 516 -36.17 6.67 -2.45
N ASP A 517 -35.54 5.65 -1.88
CA ASP A 517 -35.98 4.25 -1.93
C ASP A 517 -36.35 3.77 -3.35
N ALA A 518 -35.56 4.18 -4.33
CA ALA A 518 -35.90 3.96 -5.72
C ALA A 518 -35.89 2.48 -6.11
N LYS A 519 -36.99 2.00 -6.67
CA LYS A 519 -37.07 0.80 -7.50
C LYS A 519 -36.98 1.21 -8.96
N VAL A 520 -35.85 0.95 -9.59
CA VAL A 520 -35.54 1.42 -10.94
C VAL A 520 -35.52 0.24 -11.91
N TYR A 521 -36.43 0.27 -12.89
CA TYR A 521 -36.43 -0.73 -13.97
C TYR A 521 -35.34 -0.46 -14.97
N VAL A 522 -34.61 -1.49 -15.38
CA VAL A 522 -33.45 -1.39 -16.31
C VAL A 522 -33.75 -2.06 -17.66
N THR A 523 -35.02 -2.07 -18.07
CA THR A 523 -35.46 -2.55 -19.38
C THR A 523 -34.98 -1.62 -20.50
N LYS A 524 -34.84 -2.11 -21.73
CA LYS A 524 -34.52 -1.32 -22.91
C LYS A 524 -35.41 -0.06 -23.05
N LYS A 525 -36.70 -0.15 -22.69
CA LYS A 525 -37.66 0.97 -22.71
C LYS A 525 -37.33 1.99 -21.60
N ALA A 526 -37.02 1.52 -20.43
CA ALA A 526 -36.67 2.38 -19.29
C ALA A 526 -35.36 3.15 -19.57
N ILE A 527 -34.33 2.45 -20.05
CA ILE A 527 -33.04 3.07 -20.43
C ILE A 527 -33.23 4.20 -21.45
N LYS A 528 -34.11 4.00 -22.46
CA LYS A 528 -34.39 5.06 -23.46
C LYS A 528 -35.11 6.28 -22.90
N LYS A 529 -35.78 6.18 -21.76
CA LYS A 529 -36.60 7.26 -21.18
C LYS A 529 -35.95 8.01 -20.03
N ASP A 530 -35.09 7.37 -19.27
CA ASP A 530 -34.45 7.93 -18.07
C ASP A 530 -33.04 8.44 -18.40
N ALA A 531 -32.77 9.71 -18.11
CA ALA A 531 -31.51 10.37 -18.44
C ALA A 531 -30.31 9.76 -17.73
N GLY A 532 -30.44 9.36 -16.45
CA GLY A 532 -29.37 8.72 -15.70
C GLY A 532 -29.07 7.29 -16.17
N LEU A 533 -30.11 6.52 -16.55
CA LEU A 533 -29.90 5.21 -17.15
C LEU A 533 -29.26 5.30 -18.55
N GLN A 534 -29.61 6.30 -19.37
CA GLN A 534 -28.92 6.56 -20.65
C GLN A 534 -27.45 6.89 -20.42
N TYR A 535 -27.17 7.76 -19.45
CA TYR A 535 -25.81 8.12 -19.04
C TYR A 535 -25.03 6.86 -18.64
N GLY A 536 -25.55 6.04 -17.74
CA GLY A 536 -24.93 4.78 -17.32
C GLY A 536 -24.71 3.79 -18.48
N ALA A 537 -25.68 3.63 -19.38
CA ALA A 537 -25.55 2.75 -20.54
C ALA A 537 -24.42 3.19 -21.50
N GLN A 538 -24.25 4.50 -21.69
CA GLN A 538 -23.16 5.04 -22.51
C GLN A 538 -21.80 4.87 -21.83
N LEU A 539 -21.72 5.02 -20.50
CA LEU A 539 -20.50 4.72 -19.75
C LEU A 539 -20.14 3.24 -19.84
N LYS A 540 -21.12 2.34 -19.70
CA LYS A 540 -20.91 0.89 -19.90
C LYS A 540 -20.35 0.59 -21.29
N ALA A 541 -20.94 1.15 -22.33
CA ALA A 541 -20.49 0.94 -23.71
C ALA A 541 -19.04 1.44 -23.91
N MET A 542 -18.68 2.60 -23.36
CA MET A 542 -17.31 3.13 -23.43
C MET A 542 -16.32 2.25 -22.66
N ARG A 543 -16.69 1.77 -21.47
CA ARG A 543 -15.87 0.81 -20.71
C ARG A 543 -15.57 -0.46 -21.52
N GLU A 544 -16.53 -0.98 -22.26
CA GLU A 544 -16.35 -2.14 -23.15
C GLU A 544 -15.38 -1.85 -24.31
N VAL A 545 -15.37 -0.59 -24.83
CA VAL A 545 -14.38 -0.17 -25.84
C VAL A 545 -12.97 -0.24 -25.25
N PHE A 546 -12.76 0.31 -24.06
CA PHE A 546 -11.47 0.25 -23.39
C PHE A 546 -11.04 -1.18 -23.06
N ASN A 547 -11.93 -2.00 -22.52
CA ASN A 547 -11.61 -3.40 -22.21
C ASN A 547 -11.10 -4.12 -23.45
N ARG A 548 -11.81 -4.04 -24.60
CA ARG A 548 -11.36 -4.67 -25.85
C ARG A 548 -10.01 -4.17 -26.33
N ALA A 549 -9.77 -2.85 -26.26
CA ALA A 549 -8.50 -2.27 -26.71
C ALA A 549 -7.32 -2.72 -25.83
N LEU A 550 -7.52 -2.84 -24.51
CA LEU A 550 -6.48 -3.26 -23.57
C LEU A 550 -6.25 -4.77 -23.59
N ASP A 551 -7.32 -5.55 -23.74
CA ASP A 551 -7.23 -7.02 -23.80
C ASP A 551 -6.46 -7.50 -25.04
N ALA A 552 -6.50 -6.73 -26.15
CA ALA A 552 -5.82 -7.06 -27.39
C ALA A 552 -4.28 -7.20 -27.24
N THR A 553 -3.68 -6.49 -26.29
CA THR A 553 -2.22 -6.50 -26.09
C THR A 553 -1.79 -7.13 -24.75
N ARG A 554 -2.72 -7.36 -23.81
CA ARG A 554 -2.45 -7.78 -22.43
C ARG A 554 -1.55 -9.02 -22.37
N ASP A 555 -2.04 -10.14 -22.89
CA ASP A 555 -1.33 -11.43 -22.76
C ASP A 555 0.06 -11.40 -23.42
N SER A 556 0.19 -10.65 -24.53
CA SER A 556 1.47 -10.51 -25.22
C SER A 556 2.47 -9.67 -24.42
N ILE A 557 2.02 -8.60 -23.74
CA ILE A 557 2.86 -7.78 -22.88
C ILE A 557 3.27 -8.57 -21.65
N ASP A 558 2.31 -9.18 -20.95
CA ASP A 558 2.57 -9.98 -19.76
C ASP A 558 3.59 -11.09 -20.04
N ASN A 559 3.52 -11.71 -21.23
CA ASN A 559 4.45 -12.73 -21.64
C ASN A 559 5.87 -12.17 -21.89
N GLN A 560 5.99 -10.96 -22.47
CA GLN A 560 7.31 -10.33 -22.66
C GLN A 560 7.92 -9.89 -21.32
N GLU A 561 7.12 -9.34 -20.39
CA GLU A 561 7.58 -9.00 -19.04
C GLU A 561 8.01 -10.25 -18.25
N GLN A 562 7.27 -11.35 -18.35
CA GLN A 562 7.65 -12.64 -17.76
C GLN A 562 9.00 -13.14 -18.31
N MET A 563 9.22 -13.06 -19.62
CA MET A 563 10.50 -13.46 -20.25
C MET A 563 11.64 -12.53 -19.86
N LEU A 564 11.39 -11.22 -19.72
CA LEU A 564 12.38 -10.27 -19.23
C LEU A 564 12.82 -10.62 -17.80
N CYS A 565 11.87 -10.93 -16.93
CA CYS A 565 12.15 -11.42 -15.59
C CYS A 565 12.96 -12.72 -15.61
N ALA A 566 12.57 -13.69 -16.45
CA ALA A 566 13.32 -14.96 -16.60
C ALA A 566 14.76 -14.73 -17.07
N ALA A 567 14.97 -13.83 -18.02
CA ALA A 567 16.31 -13.46 -18.51
C ALA A 567 17.17 -12.86 -17.41
N LYS A 568 16.61 -11.95 -16.61
CA LYS A 568 17.28 -11.36 -15.44
C LYS A 568 17.70 -12.44 -14.44
N LEU A 569 16.77 -13.28 -14.02
CA LEU A 569 17.03 -14.35 -13.06
C LEU A 569 18.11 -15.34 -13.54
N ARG A 570 18.16 -15.61 -14.83
CA ARG A 570 19.16 -16.50 -15.42
C ARG A 570 20.52 -15.82 -15.57
N MET A 571 20.55 -14.55 -15.95
CA MET A 571 21.78 -13.77 -16.09
C MET A 571 22.48 -13.57 -14.75
N GLU A 572 21.72 -13.44 -13.70
CA GLU A 572 22.18 -13.15 -12.33
C GLU A 572 21.99 -14.37 -11.39
N GLU A 573 22.08 -15.60 -11.90
CA GLU A 573 21.77 -16.82 -11.12
C GLU A 573 22.63 -17.04 -9.87
N ASP A 574 23.80 -16.40 -9.80
CA ASP A 574 24.70 -16.43 -8.64
C ASP A 574 24.32 -15.40 -7.55
N LEU A 575 23.37 -14.50 -7.83
CA LEU A 575 22.92 -13.48 -6.89
C LEU A 575 21.60 -13.89 -6.21
N PRO A 576 21.37 -13.48 -4.98
CA PRO A 576 20.07 -13.68 -4.33
C PRO A 576 19.00 -12.80 -5.00
N HIS A 577 17.83 -13.39 -5.27
CA HIS A 577 16.67 -12.68 -5.83
C HIS A 577 15.47 -12.78 -4.90
N TYR A 578 14.70 -11.72 -4.84
CA TYR A 578 13.37 -11.68 -4.23
C TYR A 578 12.31 -11.47 -5.32
N SER A 579 11.11 -11.97 -5.11
CA SER A 579 9.98 -11.75 -6.02
C SER A 579 9.24 -10.48 -5.65
N ASP A 580 8.60 -9.85 -6.63
CA ASP A 580 7.61 -8.81 -6.39
C ASP A 580 6.59 -9.25 -5.32
N ALA A 581 6.14 -8.30 -4.51
CA ALA A 581 5.13 -8.52 -3.50
C ALA A 581 3.79 -8.90 -4.16
N ASN A 582 3.07 -9.85 -3.54
CA ASN A 582 1.81 -10.41 -4.05
C ASN A 582 0.86 -10.79 -2.92
N PHE A 583 0.94 -10.08 -1.81
CA PHE A 583 0.15 -10.29 -0.60
C PHE A 583 0.44 -11.61 0.15
N THR A 584 1.61 -12.23 -0.08
CA THR A 584 2.13 -13.33 0.72
C THR A 584 3.08 -12.82 1.80
N MET A 585 3.30 -13.63 2.85
CA MET A 585 4.20 -13.22 3.96
C MET A 585 5.62 -12.98 3.46
N ARG A 586 6.19 -11.84 3.84
CA ARG A 586 7.56 -11.43 3.51
C ARG A 586 8.28 -10.86 4.71
N LEU A 587 9.60 -10.90 4.63
CA LEU A 587 10.53 -10.26 5.56
C LEU A 587 11.34 -9.21 4.80
N SER A 588 11.43 -8.01 5.34
CA SER A 588 12.43 -7.01 4.98
C SER A 588 13.22 -6.61 6.23
N TYR A 589 14.47 -6.21 6.05
CA TYR A 589 15.33 -5.84 7.16
C TYR A 589 16.19 -4.64 6.83
N GLY A 590 16.79 -4.06 7.84
CA GLY A 590 17.67 -2.93 7.77
C GLY A 590 17.98 -2.40 9.15
N GLN A 591 18.07 -1.08 9.27
CA GLN A 591 18.47 -0.41 10.52
C GLN A 591 17.54 0.75 10.83
N VAL A 592 17.43 1.06 12.12
CA VAL A 592 16.85 2.33 12.59
C VAL A 592 17.74 3.48 12.11
N GLY A 593 17.17 4.42 11.38
CA GLY A 593 17.95 5.55 10.88
C GLY A 593 17.13 6.53 10.04
N GLY A 594 17.57 7.78 10.07
CA GLY A 594 17.01 8.84 9.23
C GLY A 594 17.56 8.78 7.78
N PHE A 595 17.34 9.85 7.04
CA PHE A 595 17.87 10.08 5.70
C PHE A 595 18.44 11.49 5.59
N ASP A 596 19.26 11.74 4.60
CA ASP A 596 19.86 13.04 4.36
C ASP A 596 19.33 13.66 3.06
N LEU A 597 18.86 14.89 3.15
CA LEU A 597 18.40 15.69 2.02
C LEU A 597 19.42 16.81 1.73
N GLY A 598 20.55 16.44 1.12
CA GLY A 598 21.56 17.40 0.71
C GLY A 598 22.23 18.12 1.89
N GLY A 599 22.68 17.37 2.89
CA GLY A 599 23.33 17.86 4.10
C GLY A 599 22.35 18.29 5.22
N ARG A 600 21.07 17.92 5.10
CA ARG A 600 20.03 18.15 6.12
C ARG A 600 19.50 16.82 6.63
N PRO A 601 19.98 16.33 7.79
CA PRO A 601 19.48 15.09 8.35
C PRO A 601 18.02 15.22 8.78
N SER A 602 17.22 14.21 8.47
CA SER A 602 15.79 14.18 8.79
C SER A 602 15.50 13.95 10.28
N GLY A 603 16.49 13.49 11.05
CA GLY A 603 16.25 12.79 12.31
C GLY A 603 15.57 11.43 12.07
N TYR A 604 15.62 10.53 13.05
CA TYR A 604 15.05 9.19 12.91
C TYR A 604 13.89 8.90 13.87
N TYR A 605 13.53 9.85 14.76
CA TYR A 605 12.38 9.74 15.65
C TYR A 605 11.70 11.09 15.89
N THR A 606 10.45 11.04 16.34
CA THR A 606 9.66 12.19 16.79
C THR A 606 9.34 12.06 18.28
N THR A 607 8.94 13.14 18.92
CA THR A 607 8.72 13.18 20.38
C THR A 607 7.38 13.83 20.77
N ALA A 608 6.99 13.64 22.03
CA ALA A 608 5.80 14.26 22.59
C ALA A 608 5.81 15.78 22.44
N GLU A 609 6.96 16.45 22.57
CA GLU A 609 7.06 17.90 22.35
C GLU A 609 6.67 18.27 20.91
N SER A 610 7.06 17.45 19.93
CA SER A 610 6.78 17.73 18.51
C SER A 610 5.30 17.61 18.14
N ILE A 611 4.52 16.73 18.76
CA ILE A 611 3.07 16.66 18.55
C ILE A 611 2.36 17.85 19.21
N VAL A 612 2.80 18.26 20.42
CA VAL A 612 2.26 19.44 21.10
C VAL A 612 2.50 20.71 20.29
N GLU A 613 3.64 20.84 19.65
CA GLU A 613 3.91 21.96 18.72
C GLU A 613 2.96 21.98 17.53
N LYS A 614 2.67 20.83 16.93
CA LYS A 614 1.68 20.73 15.83
C LYS A 614 0.27 21.06 16.32
N MET A 615 -0.14 20.58 17.49
CA MET A 615 -1.43 20.92 18.09
C MET A 615 -1.59 22.44 18.30
N LYS A 616 -0.50 23.14 18.69
CA LYS A 616 -0.48 24.61 18.86
C LYS A 616 -0.57 25.39 17.55
N ARG A 617 -0.15 24.82 16.41
CA ARG A 617 -0.28 25.47 15.08
C ARG A 617 -1.74 25.65 14.66
N GLY A 618 -2.63 24.90 15.28
CA GLY A 618 -4.07 25.00 15.07
C GLY A 618 -4.56 24.30 13.82
N ASP A 619 -5.80 24.60 13.51
CA ASP A 619 -6.57 23.94 12.45
C ASP A 619 -6.24 24.56 11.08
N ASN A 620 -5.86 23.70 10.12
CA ASN A 620 -5.66 24.06 8.71
C ASN A 620 -6.99 24.08 7.89
N GLY A 621 -8.14 24.04 8.58
CA GLY A 621 -9.47 23.94 7.98
C GLY A 621 -9.87 22.51 7.61
N LEU A 622 -9.03 21.51 7.93
CA LEU A 622 -9.30 20.08 7.77
C LEU A 622 -9.21 19.31 9.10
N PHE A 623 -8.96 20.02 10.19
CA PHE A 623 -8.86 19.48 11.57
C PHE A 623 -7.71 18.48 11.76
N ASP A 624 -6.71 18.48 10.90
CA ASP A 624 -5.63 17.49 10.88
C ASP A 624 -4.78 17.49 12.17
N TYR A 625 -4.64 18.63 12.85
CA TYR A 625 -3.85 18.79 14.08
C TYR A 625 -4.69 19.04 15.34
N LYS A 626 -5.99 18.88 15.22
CA LYS A 626 -6.91 19.05 16.37
C LYS A 626 -6.90 17.76 17.22
N ALA A 627 -6.70 17.92 18.52
CA ALA A 627 -6.81 16.84 19.48
C ALA A 627 -7.58 17.31 20.72
N GLU A 628 -8.16 16.37 21.45
CA GLU A 628 -8.90 16.62 22.68
C GLU A 628 -7.97 17.17 23.78
N PRO A 629 -8.47 18.00 24.73
CA PRO A 629 -7.65 18.56 25.81
C PRO A 629 -6.87 17.52 26.61
N ILE A 630 -7.46 16.35 26.85
CA ILE A 630 -6.78 15.24 27.56
C ILE A 630 -5.54 14.75 26.80
N MET A 631 -5.58 14.70 25.47
CA MET A 631 -4.43 14.30 24.67
C MET A 631 -3.31 15.35 24.74
N GLN A 632 -3.64 16.63 24.72
CA GLN A 632 -2.68 17.70 24.90
C GLN A 632 -2.03 17.63 26.28
N GLN A 633 -2.82 17.33 27.32
CA GLN A 633 -2.33 17.15 28.69
C GLN A 633 -1.36 15.98 28.76
N LEU A 634 -1.75 14.78 28.29
CA LEU A 634 -0.93 13.58 28.30
C LEU A 634 0.39 13.77 27.55
N MET A 635 0.36 14.40 26.37
CA MET A 635 1.58 14.67 25.59
C MET A 635 2.45 15.81 26.16
N SER A 636 1.96 16.57 27.14
CA SER A 636 2.69 17.65 27.81
C SER A 636 3.23 17.25 29.19
N GLU A 637 3.17 16.00 29.59
CA GLU A 637 3.70 15.51 30.86
C GLU A 637 5.22 15.66 30.94
N LYS A 638 5.73 15.86 32.14
CA LYS A 638 7.18 16.01 32.41
C LYS A 638 7.90 14.67 32.44
N SER A 639 7.20 13.60 32.71
CA SER A 639 7.74 12.25 32.78
C SER A 639 6.71 11.24 32.25
N PHE A 640 7.16 10.34 31.41
CA PHE A 640 6.35 9.28 30.81
C PHE A 640 6.62 7.91 31.45
N GLY A 641 7.29 7.90 32.61
CA GLY A 641 7.58 6.69 33.37
C GLY A 641 8.37 5.64 32.57
N PRO A 642 7.93 4.37 32.54
CA PRO A 642 8.66 3.31 31.84
C PRO A 642 8.64 3.44 30.30
N TYR A 643 7.79 4.32 29.74
CA TYR A 643 7.59 4.47 28.29
C TYR A 643 8.54 5.49 27.66
N GLN A 644 9.23 6.32 28.46
CA GLN A 644 10.21 7.25 27.94
C GLN A 644 11.54 6.57 27.58
N ASP A 645 12.26 7.12 26.63
CA ASP A 645 13.60 6.68 26.29
C ASP A 645 14.55 6.89 27.50
N LYS A 646 15.25 5.83 27.90
CA LYS A 646 16.10 5.83 29.12
C LYS A 646 17.31 6.76 29.03
N THR A 647 17.76 7.03 27.81
CA THR A 647 18.95 7.87 27.57
C THR A 647 18.60 9.34 27.50
N THR A 648 17.54 9.67 26.77
CA THR A 648 17.14 11.05 26.51
C THR A 648 16.07 11.58 27.45
N GLY A 649 15.37 10.70 28.18
CA GLY A 649 14.21 11.00 29.00
C GLY A 649 12.98 11.44 28.23
N LYS A 650 13.00 11.36 26.90
CA LYS A 650 11.92 11.80 26.02
C LYS A 650 10.96 10.67 25.67
N MET A 651 9.70 11.02 25.50
CA MET A 651 8.72 10.12 24.91
C MET A 651 8.87 10.13 23.40
N GLN A 652 9.32 9.01 22.83
CA GLN A 652 9.41 8.82 21.37
C GLN A 652 8.05 8.34 20.85
N LEU A 653 7.61 8.87 19.70
CA LEU A 653 6.28 8.61 19.14
C LEU A 653 6.33 7.75 17.87
N CYS A 654 7.10 8.20 16.88
CA CYS A 654 7.30 7.48 15.62
C CYS A 654 8.80 7.46 15.30
N PHE A 655 9.22 6.46 14.53
CA PHE A 655 10.61 6.30 14.13
C PHE A 655 10.73 5.82 12.69
N LEU A 656 11.93 5.97 12.14
CA LEU A 656 12.29 5.57 10.79
C LEU A 656 13.20 4.35 10.79
N THR A 657 12.97 3.46 9.83
CA THR A 657 13.91 2.42 9.43
C THR A 657 14.04 2.41 7.91
N ASN A 658 15.13 1.87 7.39
CA ASN A 658 15.31 1.67 5.95
C ASN A 658 14.79 0.31 5.45
N ASN A 659 13.86 -0.30 6.18
CA ASN A 659 13.17 -1.51 5.75
C ASN A 659 12.36 -1.26 4.49
N ASP A 660 12.41 -2.22 3.58
CA ASP A 660 11.64 -2.18 2.35
C ASP A 660 10.18 -2.61 2.59
N ILE A 661 9.24 -1.69 2.37
CA ILE A 661 7.81 -1.91 2.57
C ILE A 661 6.96 -1.38 1.41
N THR A 662 5.74 -1.89 1.29
CA THR A 662 4.69 -1.34 0.43
C THR A 662 3.31 -1.45 1.11
N GLY A 663 2.25 -0.96 0.46
CA GLY A 663 0.87 -1.11 0.93
C GLY A 663 0.55 -2.58 1.23
N GLY A 664 -0.12 -2.86 2.37
CA GLY A 664 -0.30 -4.20 2.93
C GLY A 664 0.61 -4.48 4.13
N ASN A 665 1.80 -3.85 4.21
CA ASN A 665 2.62 -3.86 5.42
C ASN A 665 2.06 -3.02 6.58
N SER A 666 0.98 -2.29 6.39
CA SER A 666 0.27 -1.60 7.46
C SER A 666 -0.07 -2.59 8.60
N GLY A 667 0.38 -2.29 9.84
CA GLY A 667 0.25 -3.16 11.01
C GLY A 667 1.32 -4.25 11.13
N SER A 668 2.26 -4.33 10.19
CA SER A 668 3.39 -5.26 10.30
C SER A 668 4.24 -4.95 11.53
N PRO A 669 4.59 -5.98 12.34
CA PRO A 669 5.53 -5.79 13.44
C PRO A 669 6.91 -5.39 12.93
N MET A 670 7.53 -4.46 13.66
CA MET A 670 8.92 -4.11 13.55
C MET A 670 9.67 -4.71 14.72
N PHE A 671 10.59 -5.63 14.43
CA PHE A 671 11.34 -6.38 15.43
C PHE A 671 12.79 -5.90 15.53
N ASN A 672 13.37 -5.91 16.71
CA ASN A 672 14.80 -5.74 16.92
C ASN A 672 15.59 -7.04 16.61
N GLY A 673 16.91 -7.00 16.75
CA GLY A 673 17.78 -8.15 16.49
C GLY A 673 17.55 -9.37 17.39
N LYS A 674 16.80 -9.22 18.49
CA LYS A 674 16.42 -10.29 19.41
C LYS A 674 15.02 -10.86 19.12
N GLY A 675 14.33 -10.36 18.09
CA GLY A 675 12.96 -10.75 17.77
C GLY A 675 11.90 -10.14 18.71
N GLU A 676 12.24 -9.07 19.41
CA GLU A 676 11.31 -8.33 20.26
C GLU A 676 10.64 -7.21 19.49
N LEU A 677 9.35 -7.00 19.69
CA LEU A 677 8.55 -5.96 19.05
C LEU A 677 8.95 -4.57 19.56
N ILE A 678 9.34 -3.68 18.66
CA ILE A 678 9.71 -2.30 18.94
C ILE A 678 8.76 -1.26 18.31
N GLY A 679 7.90 -1.67 17.41
CA GLY A 679 6.92 -0.79 16.76
C GLY A 679 6.05 -1.51 15.74
N LEU A 680 5.12 -0.75 15.13
CA LEU A 680 4.27 -1.21 14.04
C LEU A 680 4.49 -0.30 12.82
N ALA A 681 4.80 -0.89 11.68
CA ALA A 681 4.88 -0.16 10.42
C ALA A 681 3.50 0.37 10.02
N PHE A 682 3.41 1.64 9.58
CA PHE A 682 2.12 2.21 9.18
C PHE A 682 2.16 3.07 7.92
N ASP A 683 3.34 3.59 7.52
CA ASP A 683 3.48 4.44 6.35
C ASP A 683 4.92 4.41 5.83
N GLY A 684 5.15 4.99 4.67
CA GLY A 684 6.46 5.33 4.13
C GLY A 684 6.65 6.84 4.07
N ASN A 685 7.89 7.30 3.95
CA ASN A 685 8.15 8.71 3.66
C ASN A 685 7.89 9.03 2.17
N TRP A 686 7.95 10.31 1.80
CA TRP A 686 7.69 10.75 0.42
C TRP A 686 8.58 10.06 -0.61
N ASP A 687 9.83 9.84 -0.29
CA ASP A 687 10.82 9.25 -1.19
C ASP A 687 10.66 7.74 -1.34
N SER A 688 9.86 7.08 -0.48
CA SER A 688 9.49 5.66 -0.62
C SER A 688 8.38 5.42 -1.66
N LEU A 689 7.78 6.47 -2.23
CA LEU A 689 6.66 6.32 -3.17
C LEU A 689 7.02 5.64 -4.50
N SER A 690 8.31 5.58 -4.85
CA SER A 690 8.79 4.76 -5.98
C SER A 690 9.11 3.31 -5.61
N SER A 691 9.07 2.93 -4.34
CA SER A 691 9.49 1.60 -3.87
C SER A 691 8.70 0.45 -4.48
N ASP A 692 7.48 0.71 -4.95
CA ASP A 692 6.72 -0.28 -5.74
C ASP A 692 7.41 -0.65 -7.06
N LEU A 693 8.27 0.22 -7.59
CA LEU A 693 8.96 0.08 -8.88
C LEU A 693 10.48 -0.05 -8.73
N ASN A 694 11.04 0.61 -7.73
CA ASN A 694 12.46 0.63 -7.40
C ASN A 694 12.66 1.16 -5.97
N PHE A 695 13.33 0.41 -5.14
CA PHE A 695 13.66 0.82 -3.78
C PHE A 695 14.96 1.63 -3.77
N ASP A 696 14.90 2.87 -3.30
CA ASP A 696 16.08 3.72 -3.07
C ASP A 696 16.42 3.75 -1.57
N ASN A 697 17.32 2.88 -1.13
CA ASN A 697 17.70 2.73 0.28
C ASN A 697 18.34 3.99 0.90
N ARG A 698 18.78 4.95 0.09
CA ARG A 698 19.34 6.23 0.58
C ARG A 698 18.24 7.11 1.15
N LEU A 699 17.05 7.11 0.55
CA LEU A 699 15.98 8.06 0.84
C LEU A 699 14.69 7.40 1.32
N ALA A 700 14.36 6.20 0.83
CA ALA A 700 13.14 5.48 1.22
C ALA A 700 13.21 5.03 2.68
N ARG A 701 12.16 5.33 3.45
CA ARG A 701 12.06 4.92 4.86
C ARG A 701 10.67 4.39 5.18
N CYS A 702 10.66 3.32 5.96
CA CYS A 702 9.49 2.85 6.69
C CYS A 702 9.27 3.73 7.92
N ILE A 703 8.04 4.14 8.17
CA ILE A 703 7.62 4.88 9.36
C ILE A 703 6.88 3.92 10.29
N GLY A 704 7.42 3.74 11.50
CA GLY A 704 6.82 2.93 12.55
C GLY A 704 6.27 3.78 13.70
N VAL A 705 5.13 3.39 14.27
CA VAL A 705 4.69 3.88 15.57
C VAL A 705 5.46 3.13 16.66
N ASP A 706 6.06 3.89 17.59
CA ASP A 706 6.84 3.30 18.71
C ASP A 706 5.94 2.49 19.64
N ILE A 707 6.35 1.29 19.96
CA ILE A 707 5.55 0.40 20.81
C ILE A 707 5.35 0.98 22.21
N ARG A 708 6.28 1.78 22.72
CA ARG A 708 6.16 2.47 24.00
C ARG A 708 5.06 3.52 23.97
N TYR A 709 4.87 4.20 22.83
CA TYR A 709 3.76 5.12 22.61
C TYR A 709 2.41 4.39 22.57
N VAL A 710 2.36 3.24 21.90
CA VAL A 710 1.17 2.38 21.89
C VAL A 710 0.79 1.98 23.32
N LEU A 711 1.75 1.45 24.08
CA LEU A 711 1.51 1.00 25.47
C LEU A 711 1.16 2.17 26.41
N TYR A 712 1.79 3.35 26.23
CA TYR A 712 1.46 4.55 26.98
C TYR A 712 -0.01 4.96 26.78
N MET A 713 -0.51 4.87 25.56
CA MET A 713 -1.91 5.20 25.26
C MET A 713 -2.86 4.16 25.86
N ILE A 714 -2.52 2.88 25.83
CA ILE A 714 -3.31 1.82 26.48
C ILE A 714 -3.38 2.04 28.00
N ASP A 715 -2.22 2.34 28.63
CA ASP A 715 -2.11 2.52 30.08
C ASP A 715 -2.73 3.87 30.54
N LYS A 716 -2.26 5.00 29.99
CA LYS A 716 -2.56 6.33 30.55
C LYS A 716 -3.82 6.98 30.00
N TRP A 717 -4.15 6.75 28.74
CA TRP A 717 -5.39 7.23 28.18
C TRP A 717 -6.51 6.21 28.39
N GLY A 718 -6.25 4.95 28.07
CA GLY A 718 -7.26 3.88 28.13
C GLY A 718 -7.51 3.33 29.52
N HIS A 719 -6.62 3.57 30.49
CA HIS A 719 -6.66 2.97 31.84
C HIS A 719 -6.81 1.42 31.82
N ALA A 720 -6.34 0.79 30.73
CA ALA A 720 -6.52 -0.63 30.47
C ALA A 720 -5.37 -1.48 31.10
N ASP A 721 -5.21 -1.40 32.41
CA ASP A 721 -4.18 -2.14 33.17
C ASP A 721 -4.21 -3.65 32.93
N HIS A 722 -5.38 -4.22 32.63
CA HIS A 722 -5.54 -5.64 32.33
C HIS A 722 -4.83 -6.02 31.02
N LEU A 723 -4.90 -5.14 29.99
CA LEU A 723 -4.18 -5.38 28.73
C LEU A 723 -2.67 -5.24 28.89
N ILE A 724 -2.21 -4.26 29.67
CA ILE A 724 -0.77 -4.09 29.97
C ILE A 724 -0.21 -5.33 30.70
N LYS A 725 -0.97 -5.88 31.67
CA LYS A 725 -0.58 -7.10 32.40
C LYS A 725 -0.55 -8.32 31.47
N GLU A 726 -1.53 -8.46 30.59
CA GLU A 726 -1.63 -9.56 29.65
C GLU A 726 -0.46 -9.55 28.63
N ILE A 727 -0.12 -8.37 28.08
CA ILE A 727 0.99 -8.18 27.16
C ILE A 727 2.34 -8.50 27.83
N GLY A 728 2.51 -8.15 29.10
CA GLY A 728 3.72 -8.45 29.86
C GLY A 728 4.99 -7.82 29.27
N ALA A 729 4.95 -6.57 28.82
CA ALA A 729 6.06 -5.86 28.18
C ALA A 729 7.29 -5.79 29.11
N LYS A 730 8.51 -5.92 28.54
CA LYS A 730 9.78 -6.02 29.27
C LYS A 730 10.73 -4.84 28.99
#